data_9244e62f5f046b60b8c76858ee4a99ad
#
_entry.id   9244e62f5f046b60b8c76858ee4a99ad
#
_cell.length_a   1.000
_cell.length_b   1.000
_cell.length_c   1.000
_cell.angle_alpha   90.00
_cell.angle_beta   90.00
_cell.angle_gamma   90.00
#
_symmetry.space_group_name_H-M   'P 1'
#
loop_
_entity.id
_entity.type
_entity.pdbx_description
1 polymer ?
#
loop_
_entity_poly.entity_id
_entity_poly.type
_entity_poly.pdbx_seq_one_letter_code
_entity_poly.pdbx_strand_id
1 'polypeptide(L)'
;MDLQQLNPMQKQAAETLEGPLLIIAGAGSGKTRTMTYRIANLLSQGVPAYAIMALTFTNKAAREMKNRVAGLTGDAADDAWIGTFHSICVRILRRDIEKIGYKRSFVIYDDDDQQRVLRDIYRDLDIDDKRFPVKEARNIISDAKNRLLTADEWFAESNKDFRSQKFHDIFVAYNKKLKDSDALDFDDLISHTLQLLVDHPPVLEYYRKRFRYVHVDEYQDTNFAQYSLVRLLTEESRNLCVVGDDDQSIYGWRGADIRNILEFQSDFPDAQVIKLEQNYRSTSNILDAANQVIANNPGRMEKALWTDIGEGEKIKLCSAGDEREEAAWICERIRRLKQREKVPLSEIAVLYRTHAQSRVLEEMLMRAGIPYRVYGGTRFYDRKEIRDVVAYLRLIINPLDEVALKRIINVPKRSIGEATVNALETHARENNIPLFSALIDTPDTLSSRPRKCVGEFVALINKLTALQESMPLTQFVELLLEETGLIAVDEESNDEEALARRENVLEFVGAVKEFEEQHEGATLAAFLENVALVTDLDRQEDSPQFITLMTLHSAKGLEFDAVFVAGLEEGLFPSSRSRDDEDRLQEERRLCYVGMTRAKKYLCLSWAKRRSLFNQISHNDRSRFLDEIPARLMSDDWARTMNKHFGDRKEPEFPTRQAAVQPPQPSFGIPGMGQRLDQIPGVHKGFIKPKPKRSAPATTFEAGDRVLHRKFGEGTVKLVEGGPSDGRVTVAFTAYGEKKFAISVAPIVKLE
;
A
#
# COMPACT_ATOMS: atom_id res chain seq x y z
N MET A 1 -26.59 4.63 35.81
CA MET A 1 -25.44 4.19 34.99
C MET A 1 -24.45 3.42 35.88
N ASP A 2 -24.13 2.16 35.56
CA ASP A 2 -23.18 1.38 36.36
C ASP A 2 -21.73 1.53 35.78
N LEU A 3 -20.93 2.39 36.42
CA LEU A 3 -19.52 2.62 36.09
C LEU A 3 -18.57 1.62 36.78
N GLN A 4 -19.11 0.69 37.58
CA GLN A 4 -18.32 -0.33 38.28
C GLN A 4 -17.70 -1.39 37.35
N GLN A 5 -18.20 -1.47 36.09
CA GLN A 5 -17.68 -2.36 35.07
C GLN A 5 -16.38 -1.82 34.40
N LEU A 6 -15.98 -0.60 34.74
CA LEU A 6 -14.77 0.05 34.26
C LEU A 6 -13.62 -0.13 35.24
N ASN A 7 -12.38 -0.21 34.75
CA ASN A 7 -11.24 -0.12 35.64
C ASN A 7 -11.08 1.32 36.19
N PRO A 8 -10.27 1.53 37.26
CA PRO A 8 -10.16 2.84 37.89
C PRO A 8 -9.87 4.00 36.95
N MET A 9 -8.97 3.82 35.97
CA MET A 9 -8.59 4.87 35.02
C MET A 9 -9.68 5.13 33.97
N GLN A 10 -10.30 4.07 33.46
CA GLN A 10 -11.46 4.19 32.55
C GLN A 10 -12.63 4.88 33.28
N LYS A 11 -12.88 4.53 34.54
CA LYS A 11 -13.91 5.15 35.37
C LYS A 11 -13.62 6.63 35.58
N GLN A 12 -12.39 6.98 35.97
CA GLN A 12 -11.97 8.37 36.12
C GLN A 12 -12.22 9.16 34.82
N ALA A 13 -11.82 8.61 33.65
CA ALA A 13 -12.03 9.24 32.36
C ALA A 13 -13.54 9.41 32.03
N ALA A 14 -14.38 8.45 32.39
CA ALA A 14 -15.83 8.54 32.20
C ALA A 14 -16.51 9.52 33.15
N GLU A 15 -15.95 9.78 34.32
CA GLU A 15 -16.46 10.70 35.35
C GLU A 15 -15.95 12.12 35.20
N THR A 16 -14.80 12.34 34.51
CA THR A 16 -14.27 13.68 34.24
C THR A 16 -15.08 14.34 33.11
N LEU A 17 -16.16 15.05 33.42
CA LEU A 17 -17.11 15.55 32.44
C LEU A 17 -16.77 16.94 31.90
N GLU A 18 -16.20 17.80 32.71
CA GLU A 18 -15.93 19.21 32.36
C GLU A 18 -14.44 19.44 32.06
N GLY A 19 -14.18 20.39 31.20
CA GLY A 19 -12.84 20.81 30.77
C GLY A 19 -12.20 19.92 29.70
N PRO A 20 -11.03 20.32 29.19
CA PRO A 20 -10.32 19.54 28.18
C PRO A 20 -9.70 18.27 28.78
N LEU A 21 -9.94 17.12 28.14
CA LEU A 21 -9.47 15.81 28.57
C LEU A 21 -8.76 15.10 27.44
N LEU A 22 -7.51 14.71 27.67
CA LEU A 22 -6.77 13.83 26.80
C LEU A 22 -6.70 12.42 27.40
N ILE A 23 -7.23 11.43 26.70
CA ILE A 23 -7.13 10.03 27.09
C ILE A 23 -6.09 9.37 26.18
N ILE A 24 -4.91 9.11 26.75
CA ILE A 24 -3.85 8.35 26.06
C ILE A 24 -4.14 6.88 26.32
N ALA A 25 -4.54 6.17 25.28
CA ALA A 25 -5.08 4.84 25.41
C ALA A 25 -4.38 3.87 24.45
N GLY A 26 -3.51 3.02 24.97
CA GLY A 26 -2.78 2.05 24.18
C GLY A 26 -3.70 1.03 23.46
N ALA A 27 -3.09 0.20 22.61
CA ALA A 27 -3.82 -0.86 21.93
C ALA A 27 -4.57 -1.76 22.92
N GLY A 28 -5.85 -2.08 22.64
CA GLY A 28 -6.63 -3.00 23.47
C GLY A 28 -6.97 -2.51 24.88
N SER A 29 -6.77 -1.23 25.22
CA SER A 29 -7.06 -0.66 26.55
C SER A 29 -8.52 -0.22 26.75
N GLY A 30 -9.36 -0.38 25.74
CA GLY A 30 -10.78 -0.03 25.81
C GLY A 30 -11.09 1.43 25.51
N LYS A 31 -10.36 2.09 24.59
CA LYS A 31 -10.61 3.45 24.10
C LYS A 31 -12.09 3.73 23.85
N THR A 32 -12.68 3.04 22.89
CA THR A 32 -14.08 3.23 22.48
C THR A 32 -15.05 2.89 23.62
N ARG A 33 -14.73 1.90 24.46
CA ARG A 33 -15.53 1.57 25.65
C ARG A 33 -15.56 2.74 26.62
N THR A 34 -14.43 3.31 26.96
CA THR A 34 -14.33 4.46 27.87
C THR A 34 -15.11 5.65 27.35
N MET A 35 -14.98 5.97 26.06
CA MET A 35 -15.72 7.06 25.42
C MET A 35 -17.23 6.83 25.43
N THR A 36 -17.69 5.61 25.12
CA THR A 36 -19.14 5.28 25.15
C THR A 36 -19.74 5.38 26.55
N TYR A 37 -19.01 4.94 27.58
CA TYR A 37 -19.42 5.10 28.96
C TYR A 37 -19.43 6.56 29.41
N ARG A 38 -18.48 7.39 28.96
CA ARG A 38 -18.46 8.83 29.21
C ARG A 38 -19.68 9.53 28.61
N ILE A 39 -20.00 9.24 27.33
CA ILE A 39 -21.20 9.79 26.68
C ILE A 39 -22.48 9.36 27.43
N ALA A 40 -22.56 8.08 27.77
CA ALA A 40 -23.68 7.57 28.53
C ALA A 40 -23.78 8.20 29.93
N ASN A 41 -22.65 8.50 30.58
CA ASN A 41 -22.64 9.21 31.86
C ASN A 41 -23.15 10.66 31.71
N LEU A 42 -22.73 11.41 30.68
CA LEU A 42 -23.26 12.74 30.40
C LEU A 42 -24.79 12.71 30.25
N LEU A 43 -25.34 11.77 29.50
CA LEU A 43 -26.79 11.60 29.36
C LEU A 43 -27.46 11.29 30.68
N SER A 44 -26.86 10.44 31.52
CA SER A 44 -27.40 10.09 32.85
C SER A 44 -27.40 11.26 33.84
N GLN A 45 -26.50 12.22 33.67
CA GLN A 45 -26.42 13.46 34.44
C GLN A 45 -27.39 14.56 33.92
N GLY A 46 -28.21 14.24 32.93
CA GLY A 46 -29.23 15.15 32.39
C GLY A 46 -28.72 16.08 31.29
N VAL A 47 -27.52 15.81 30.72
CA VAL A 47 -27.06 16.52 29.53
C VAL A 47 -27.93 16.10 28.34
N PRO A 48 -28.59 17.04 27.63
CA PRO A 48 -29.43 16.67 26.52
C PRO A 48 -28.58 16.11 25.35
N ALA A 49 -29.06 15.06 24.69
CA ALA A 49 -28.32 14.36 23.65
C ALA A 49 -27.85 15.29 22.51
N TYR A 50 -28.68 16.26 22.12
CA TYR A 50 -28.31 17.25 21.07
C TYR A 50 -27.10 18.11 21.45
N ALA A 51 -26.69 18.17 22.70
CA ALA A 51 -25.52 18.91 23.17
C ALA A 51 -24.22 18.11 23.07
N ILE A 52 -24.31 16.85 22.65
CA ILE A 52 -23.19 15.93 22.55
C ILE A 52 -22.83 15.68 21.07
N MET A 53 -21.57 15.89 20.73
CA MET A 53 -20.98 15.52 19.44
C MET A 53 -19.86 14.52 19.66
N ALA A 54 -19.85 13.44 18.87
CA ALA A 54 -18.76 12.44 18.88
C ALA A 54 -18.28 12.14 17.44
N LEU A 55 -17.02 12.36 17.22
CA LEU A 55 -16.35 12.27 15.91
C LEU A 55 -15.48 11.01 15.85
N THR A 56 -15.59 10.29 14.74
CA THR A 56 -14.77 9.11 14.44
C THR A 56 -14.23 9.18 13.01
N PHE A 57 -13.29 8.27 12.65
CA PHE A 57 -12.70 8.24 11.30
C PHE A 57 -13.51 7.41 10.30
N THR A 58 -14.24 6.38 10.75
CA THR A 58 -14.95 5.47 9.86
C THR A 58 -16.42 5.35 10.19
N ASN A 59 -17.25 5.16 9.16
CA ASN A 59 -18.68 4.94 9.34
C ASN A 59 -18.98 3.68 10.19
N LYS A 60 -18.10 2.67 10.13
CA LYS A 60 -18.21 1.46 10.97
C LYS A 60 -18.02 1.81 12.44
N ALA A 61 -16.96 2.56 12.78
CA ALA A 61 -16.69 3.00 14.16
C ALA A 61 -17.80 3.90 14.70
N ALA A 62 -18.33 4.83 13.88
CA ALA A 62 -19.46 5.69 14.25
C ALA A 62 -20.72 4.87 14.55
N ARG A 63 -21.06 3.89 13.71
CA ARG A 63 -22.21 3.00 13.91
C ARG A 63 -22.03 2.14 15.15
N GLU A 64 -20.86 1.59 15.37
CA GLU A 64 -20.54 0.79 16.53
C GLU A 64 -20.64 1.62 17.83
N MET A 65 -20.08 2.83 17.83
CA MET A 65 -20.19 3.77 18.95
C MET A 65 -21.64 4.10 19.25
N LYS A 66 -22.44 4.44 18.23
CA LYS A 66 -23.87 4.74 18.36
C LYS A 66 -24.64 3.55 18.98
N ASN A 67 -24.39 2.34 18.44
CA ASN A 67 -25.05 1.13 18.97
C ASN A 67 -24.67 0.84 20.42
N ARG A 68 -23.41 1.03 20.82
CA ARG A 68 -22.95 0.82 22.19
C ARG A 68 -23.51 1.84 23.12
N VAL A 69 -23.60 3.12 22.76
CA VAL A 69 -24.22 4.16 23.57
C VAL A 69 -25.73 3.87 23.75
N ALA A 70 -26.43 3.55 22.65
CA ALA A 70 -27.85 3.17 22.69
C ALA A 70 -28.09 1.93 23.58
N GLY A 71 -27.18 0.94 23.55
CA GLY A 71 -27.25 -0.24 24.44
C GLY A 71 -27.11 0.10 25.92
N LEU A 72 -26.47 1.22 26.27
CA LEU A 72 -26.30 1.69 27.64
C LEU A 72 -27.42 2.64 28.11
N THR A 73 -28.04 3.39 27.19
CA THR A 73 -28.94 4.51 27.53
C THR A 73 -30.31 4.41 26.90
N GLY A 74 -30.57 3.38 26.07
CA GLY A 74 -31.80 3.29 25.27
C GLY A 74 -31.89 4.45 24.27
N ASP A 75 -33.12 4.92 24.03
CA ASP A 75 -33.41 5.99 23.05
C ASP A 75 -32.89 7.39 23.47
N ALA A 76 -32.35 7.52 24.70
CA ALA A 76 -31.84 8.82 25.19
C ALA A 76 -30.69 9.39 24.37
N ALA A 77 -30.02 8.59 23.51
CA ALA A 77 -28.91 9.00 22.69
C ALA A 77 -29.30 9.40 21.24
N ASP A 78 -30.55 9.30 20.82
CA ASP A 78 -30.95 9.41 19.41
C ASP A 78 -30.61 10.76 18.77
N ASP A 79 -30.72 11.86 19.55
CA ASP A 79 -30.38 13.21 19.09
C ASP A 79 -28.90 13.56 19.19
N ALA A 80 -28.05 12.66 19.72
CA ALA A 80 -26.61 12.88 19.76
C ALA A 80 -25.99 12.82 18.33
N TRP A 81 -25.06 13.72 18.07
CA TRP A 81 -24.38 13.73 16.78
C TRP A 81 -23.15 12.83 16.83
N ILE A 82 -23.36 11.54 16.61
CA ILE A 82 -22.29 10.54 16.50
C ILE A 82 -22.08 10.21 15.03
N GLY A 83 -20.90 10.53 14.50
CA GLY A 83 -20.60 10.37 13.07
C GLY A 83 -19.12 10.53 12.72
N THR A 84 -18.82 10.43 11.42
CA THR A 84 -17.49 10.79 10.91
C THR A 84 -17.39 12.31 10.76
N PHE A 85 -16.15 12.86 10.73
CA PHE A 85 -15.92 14.28 10.45
C PHE A 85 -16.72 14.73 9.23
N HIS A 86 -16.60 14.03 8.11
CA HIS A 86 -17.30 14.37 6.87
C HIS A 86 -18.82 14.34 7.01
N SER A 87 -19.40 13.33 7.68
CA SER A 87 -20.84 13.25 7.85
C SER A 87 -21.42 14.38 8.70
N ILE A 88 -20.68 14.80 9.71
CA ILE A 88 -21.05 15.94 10.55
C ILE A 88 -20.95 17.25 9.75
N CYS A 89 -19.86 17.44 8.99
CA CYS A 89 -19.70 18.59 8.09
C CYS A 89 -20.82 18.68 7.05
N VAL A 90 -21.17 17.56 6.40
CA VAL A 90 -22.33 17.52 5.48
C VAL A 90 -23.61 18.01 6.15
N ARG A 91 -23.87 17.58 7.39
CA ARG A 91 -25.07 18.00 8.15
C ARG A 91 -25.08 19.50 8.42
N ILE A 92 -23.93 20.09 8.77
CA ILE A 92 -23.76 21.55 8.97
C ILE A 92 -23.97 22.27 7.65
N LEU A 93 -23.31 21.85 6.59
CA LEU A 93 -23.38 22.48 5.26
C LEU A 93 -24.79 22.39 4.67
N ARG A 94 -25.49 21.25 4.76
CA ARG A 94 -26.89 21.11 4.29
C ARG A 94 -27.82 22.14 4.91
N ARG A 95 -27.52 22.63 6.11
CA ARG A 95 -28.32 23.65 6.78
C ARG A 95 -27.96 25.08 6.37
N ASP A 96 -26.66 25.40 6.32
CA ASP A 96 -26.21 26.79 6.33
C ASP A 96 -25.33 27.21 5.13
N ILE A 97 -25.03 26.31 4.18
CA ILE A 97 -24.07 26.51 3.08
C ILE A 97 -24.46 27.68 2.13
N GLU A 98 -25.74 28.04 2.08
CA GLU A 98 -26.23 29.17 1.26
C GLU A 98 -25.52 30.48 1.61
N LYS A 99 -25.06 30.62 2.84
CA LYS A 99 -24.31 31.78 3.31
C LYS A 99 -22.95 31.96 2.61
N ILE A 100 -22.33 30.87 2.15
CA ILE A 100 -21.09 30.89 1.37
C ILE A 100 -21.35 30.67 -0.13
N GLY A 101 -22.61 30.82 -0.56
CA GLY A 101 -23.01 30.90 -1.96
C GLY A 101 -23.08 29.57 -2.71
N TYR A 102 -23.38 28.47 -2.03
CA TYR A 102 -23.79 27.17 -2.62
C TYR A 102 -25.25 26.89 -2.33
N LYS A 103 -25.87 25.97 -3.07
CA LYS A 103 -27.20 25.49 -2.75
C LYS A 103 -27.15 24.35 -1.73
N ARG A 104 -28.19 24.22 -0.91
CA ARG A 104 -28.33 23.09 0.03
C ARG A 104 -28.34 21.72 -0.67
N SER A 105 -28.76 21.69 -1.95
CA SER A 105 -28.80 20.50 -2.78
C SER A 105 -27.45 20.14 -3.41
N PHE A 106 -26.32 20.75 -2.98
CA PHE A 106 -25.01 20.45 -3.52
C PHE A 106 -24.76 18.94 -3.66
N VAL A 107 -24.00 18.55 -4.66
CA VAL A 107 -23.57 17.17 -4.86
C VAL A 107 -22.16 16.97 -4.30
N ILE A 108 -21.86 15.73 -3.90
CA ILE A 108 -20.52 15.36 -3.39
C ILE A 108 -19.85 14.53 -4.47
N TYR A 109 -18.72 15.02 -4.98
CA TYR A 109 -17.93 14.35 -6.00
C TYR A 109 -16.98 13.35 -5.35
N ASP A 110 -17.02 12.11 -5.84
CA ASP A 110 -16.05 11.08 -5.50
C ASP A 110 -14.74 11.25 -6.29
N ASP A 111 -13.79 10.34 -6.07
CA ASP A 111 -12.47 10.33 -6.74
C ASP A 111 -12.60 10.25 -8.28
N ASP A 112 -13.56 9.49 -8.79
CA ASP A 112 -13.78 9.36 -10.23
C ASP A 112 -14.37 10.64 -10.84
N ASP A 113 -15.30 11.28 -10.14
CA ASP A 113 -15.89 12.54 -10.53
C ASP A 113 -14.84 13.67 -10.53
N GLN A 114 -14.00 13.74 -9.48
CA GLN A 114 -12.88 14.69 -9.40
C GLN A 114 -11.93 14.52 -10.59
N GLN A 115 -11.56 13.28 -10.92
CA GLN A 115 -10.69 13.01 -12.07
C GLN A 115 -11.32 13.42 -13.40
N ARG A 116 -12.64 13.23 -13.58
CA ARG A 116 -13.34 13.69 -14.77
C ARG A 116 -13.29 15.19 -14.90
N VAL A 117 -13.61 15.92 -13.82
CA VAL A 117 -13.53 17.38 -13.78
C VAL A 117 -12.12 17.86 -14.12
N LEU A 118 -11.09 17.28 -13.52
CA LEU A 118 -9.71 17.64 -13.83
C LEU A 118 -9.36 17.37 -15.30
N ARG A 119 -9.74 16.23 -15.89
CA ARG A 119 -9.48 15.95 -17.31
C ARG A 119 -10.18 16.97 -18.24
N ASP A 120 -11.39 17.42 -17.88
CA ASP A 120 -12.06 18.48 -18.61
C ASP A 120 -11.31 19.80 -18.53
N ILE A 121 -10.80 20.16 -17.35
CA ILE A 121 -9.97 21.36 -17.15
C ILE A 121 -8.67 21.29 -17.96
N TYR A 122 -8.01 20.13 -17.97
CA TYR A 122 -6.79 19.92 -18.75
C TYR A 122 -7.02 20.14 -20.25
N ARG A 123 -8.17 19.68 -20.76
CA ARG A 123 -8.57 19.93 -22.15
C ARG A 123 -8.88 21.40 -22.39
N ASP A 124 -9.61 22.05 -21.47
CA ASP A 124 -10.02 23.46 -21.60
C ASP A 124 -8.80 24.43 -21.52
N LEU A 125 -7.75 24.06 -20.75
CA LEU A 125 -6.52 24.85 -20.58
C LEU A 125 -5.38 24.41 -21.51
N ASP A 126 -5.62 23.44 -22.41
CA ASP A 126 -4.62 22.85 -23.33
C ASP A 126 -3.34 22.40 -22.57
N ILE A 127 -3.53 21.64 -21.48
CA ILE A 127 -2.45 21.12 -20.64
C ILE A 127 -2.17 19.65 -21.00
N ASP A 128 -0.89 19.36 -21.24
CA ASP A 128 -0.41 17.99 -21.50
C ASP A 128 -0.37 17.18 -20.18
N ASP A 129 -1.21 16.15 -20.10
CA ASP A 129 -1.35 15.27 -18.93
C ASP A 129 -0.12 14.38 -18.68
N LYS A 130 0.75 14.17 -19.69
CA LYS A 130 2.03 13.49 -19.52
C LYS A 130 3.07 14.35 -18.83
N ARG A 131 3.05 15.65 -19.07
CA ARG A 131 3.96 16.61 -18.45
C ARG A 131 3.47 17.07 -17.07
N PHE A 132 2.16 17.13 -16.89
CA PHE A 132 1.49 17.53 -15.66
C PHE A 132 0.45 16.45 -15.32
N PRO A 133 0.83 15.39 -14.58
CA PRO A 133 -0.10 14.29 -14.29
C PRO A 133 -1.35 14.76 -13.54
N VAL A 134 -2.54 14.33 -14.00
CA VAL A 134 -3.83 14.71 -13.40
C VAL A 134 -3.89 14.36 -11.91
N LYS A 135 -3.29 13.22 -11.52
CA LYS A 135 -3.25 12.81 -10.11
C LYS A 135 -2.36 13.71 -9.27
N GLU A 136 -1.25 14.20 -9.80
CA GLU A 136 -0.39 15.14 -9.09
C GLU A 136 -1.17 16.43 -8.80
N ALA A 137 -1.92 16.95 -9.78
CA ALA A 137 -2.82 18.08 -9.56
C ALA A 137 -3.84 17.79 -8.46
N ARG A 138 -4.48 16.62 -8.49
CA ARG A 138 -5.43 16.21 -7.45
C ARG A 138 -4.78 16.16 -6.06
N ASN A 139 -3.60 15.56 -5.96
CA ASN A 139 -2.87 15.44 -4.69
C ASN A 139 -2.48 16.83 -4.13
N ILE A 140 -2.02 17.73 -5.01
CA ILE A 140 -1.70 19.12 -4.63
C ILE A 140 -2.95 19.83 -4.11
N ILE A 141 -4.09 19.71 -4.81
CA ILE A 141 -5.36 20.33 -4.41
C ILE A 141 -5.83 19.78 -3.06
N SER A 142 -5.78 18.44 -2.90
CA SER A 142 -6.18 17.78 -1.65
C SER A 142 -5.28 18.18 -0.48
N ASP A 143 -3.95 18.18 -0.66
CA ASP A 143 -3.00 18.62 0.37
C ASP A 143 -3.26 20.08 0.77
N ALA A 144 -3.41 20.98 -0.20
CA ALA A 144 -3.68 22.39 0.06
C ALA A 144 -5.00 22.58 0.84
N LYS A 145 -6.10 21.90 0.44
CA LYS A 145 -7.39 21.96 1.14
C LYS A 145 -7.30 21.41 2.57
N ASN A 146 -6.57 20.32 2.78
CA ASN A 146 -6.35 19.73 4.10
C ASN A 146 -5.50 20.62 5.02
N ARG A 147 -4.65 21.47 4.43
CA ARG A 147 -3.89 22.54 5.12
C ARG A 147 -4.62 23.88 5.17
N LEU A 148 -5.85 23.93 4.65
CA LEU A 148 -6.69 25.15 4.56
C LEU A 148 -6.07 26.27 3.72
N LEU A 149 -5.26 25.92 2.72
CA LEU A 149 -4.64 26.88 1.80
C LEU A 149 -5.53 27.09 0.57
N THR A 150 -5.72 28.34 0.21
CA THR A 150 -6.24 28.73 -1.11
C THR A 150 -5.22 28.42 -2.21
N ALA A 151 -5.64 28.43 -3.48
CA ALA A 151 -4.73 28.28 -4.61
C ALA A 151 -3.58 29.29 -4.59
N ASP A 152 -3.88 30.55 -4.25
CA ASP A 152 -2.90 31.64 -4.19
C ASP A 152 -1.90 31.44 -3.02
N GLU A 153 -2.38 31.02 -1.85
CA GLU A 153 -1.53 30.74 -0.69
C GLU A 153 -0.62 29.54 -0.95
N TRP A 154 -1.17 28.45 -1.54
CA TRP A 154 -0.37 27.30 -1.95
C TRP A 154 0.73 27.72 -2.95
N PHE A 155 0.37 28.54 -3.96
CA PHE A 155 1.35 29.04 -4.92
C PHE A 155 2.41 29.94 -4.27
N ALA A 156 2.04 30.74 -3.28
CA ALA A 156 2.97 31.58 -2.53
C ALA A 156 4.02 30.77 -1.75
N GLU A 157 3.66 29.59 -1.26
CA GLU A 157 4.55 28.66 -0.57
C GLU A 157 5.39 27.79 -1.55
N SER A 158 4.96 27.66 -2.80
CA SER A 158 5.62 26.84 -3.81
C SER A 158 6.92 27.48 -4.35
N ASN A 159 7.66 26.75 -5.17
CA ASN A 159 8.88 27.25 -5.84
C ASN A 159 8.63 28.40 -6.82
N LYS A 160 7.38 28.74 -7.11
CA LYS A 160 6.95 29.80 -8.05
C LYS A 160 7.54 29.63 -9.46
N ASP A 161 7.82 28.40 -9.85
CA ASP A 161 8.28 28.03 -11.17
C ASP A 161 7.11 27.85 -12.16
N PHE A 162 7.45 27.59 -13.42
CA PHE A 162 6.44 27.35 -14.46
C PHE A 162 5.51 26.16 -14.13
N ARG A 163 6.03 25.14 -13.45
CA ARG A 163 5.25 23.97 -13.07
C ARG A 163 4.22 24.32 -11.99
N SER A 164 4.66 25.01 -10.96
CA SER A 164 3.79 25.49 -9.88
C SER A 164 2.71 26.43 -10.40
N GLN A 165 3.04 27.31 -11.36
CA GLN A 165 2.06 28.21 -11.98
C GLN A 165 0.97 27.40 -12.71
N LYS A 166 1.33 26.34 -13.43
CA LYS A 166 0.35 25.49 -14.12
C LYS A 166 -0.57 24.76 -13.15
N PHE A 167 -0.05 24.22 -12.05
CA PHE A 167 -0.88 23.62 -11.01
C PHE A 167 -1.77 24.63 -10.30
N HIS A 168 -1.30 25.86 -10.10
CA HIS A 168 -2.13 26.95 -9.59
C HIS A 168 -3.31 27.23 -10.52
N ASP A 169 -3.06 27.39 -11.83
CA ASP A 169 -4.10 27.63 -12.84
C ASP A 169 -5.15 26.50 -12.84
N ILE A 170 -4.69 25.24 -12.72
CA ILE A 170 -5.58 24.07 -12.61
C ILE A 170 -6.40 24.13 -11.32
N PHE A 171 -5.79 24.48 -10.20
CA PHE A 171 -6.46 24.52 -8.89
C PHE A 171 -7.55 25.61 -8.89
N VAL A 172 -7.26 26.81 -9.41
CA VAL A 172 -8.24 27.89 -9.56
C VAL A 172 -9.40 27.44 -10.45
N ALA A 173 -9.11 26.83 -11.61
CA ALA A 173 -10.13 26.32 -12.54
C ALA A 173 -10.97 25.20 -11.91
N TYR A 174 -10.35 24.32 -11.10
CA TYR A 174 -11.03 23.24 -10.40
C TYR A 174 -12.04 23.77 -9.39
N ASN A 175 -11.64 24.67 -8.51
CA ASN A 175 -12.54 25.27 -7.52
C ASN A 175 -13.70 26.01 -8.20
N LYS A 176 -13.41 26.74 -9.29
CA LYS A 176 -14.45 27.43 -10.07
C LYS A 176 -15.44 26.41 -10.65
N LYS A 177 -14.96 25.31 -11.25
CA LYS A 177 -15.82 24.31 -11.88
C LYS A 177 -16.72 23.59 -10.87
N LEU A 178 -16.19 23.27 -9.67
CA LEU A 178 -16.99 22.76 -8.57
C LEU A 178 -18.07 23.76 -8.14
N LYS A 179 -17.69 25.02 -7.95
CA LYS A 179 -18.61 26.09 -7.57
C LYS A 179 -19.73 26.26 -8.61
N ASP A 180 -19.39 26.31 -9.88
CA ASP A 180 -20.36 26.48 -10.97
C ASP A 180 -21.33 25.28 -11.07
N SER A 181 -20.91 24.11 -10.58
CA SER A 181 -21.71 22.88 -10.56
C SER A 181 -22.48 22.66 -9.26
N ASP A 182 -22.44 23.57 -8.31
CA ASP A 182 -22.92 23.35 -6.92
C ASP A 182 -22.41 22.01 -6.36
N ALA A 183 -21.13 21.70 -6.58
CA ALA A 183 -20.49 20.45 -6.16
C ALA A 183 -19.39 20.71 -5.13
N LEU A 184 -19.18 19.78 -4.24
CA LEU A 184 -18.09 19.74 -3.27
C LEU A 184 -17.35 18.40 -3.39
N ASP A 185 -16.04 18.41 -3.26
CA ASP A 185 -15.29 17.18 -3.02
C ASP A 185 -15.23 16.83 -1.52
N PHE A 186 -14.60 15.72 -1.17
CA PHE A 186 -14.50 15.29 0.23
C PHE A 186 -13.73 16.28 1.10
N ASP A 187 -12.66 16.89 0.57
CA ASP A 187 -11.86 17.86 1.32
C ASP A 187 -12.64 19.18 1.52
N ASP A 188 -13.47 19.58 0.55
CA ASP A 188 -14.35 20.74 0.64
C ASP A 188 -15.37 20.62 1.78
N LEU A 189 -15.80 19.42 2.13
CA LEU A 189 -16.76 19.22 3.21
C LEU A 189 -16.23 19.80 4.53
N ILE A 190 -14.94 19.63 4.80
CA ILE A 190 -14.33 20.14 6.04
C ILE A 190 -13.89 21.61 5.85
N SER A 191 -13.19 21.93 4.76
CA SER A 191 -12.68 23.28 4.52
C SER A 191 -13.81 24.32 4.38
N HIS A 192 -14.90 24.00 3.68
CA HIS A 192 -16.04 24.90 3.57
C HIS A 192 -16.88 24.98 4.85
N THR A 193 -16.91 23.91 5.67
CA THR A 193 -17.49 24.01 7.00
C THR A 193 -16.72 25.01 7.86
N LEU A 194 -15.38 24.94 7.85
CA LEU A 194 -14.53 25.91 8.55
C LEU A 194 -14.73 27.32 8.01
N GLN A 195 -14.71 27.50 6.69
CA GLN A 195 -14.98 28.79 6.06
C GLN A 195 -16.33 29.37 6.51
N LEU A 196 -17.41 28.55 6.44
CA LEU A 196 -18.73 28.95 6.89
C LEU A 196 -18.75 29.42 8.35
N LEU A 197 -18.07 28.68 9.23
CA LEU A 197 -18.03 29.03 10.66
C LEU A 197 -17.21 30.28 10.93
N VAL A 198 -16.10 30.51 10.22
CA VAL A 198 -15.26 31.70 10.38
C VAL A 198 -15.91 32.95 9.77
N ASP A 199 -16.46 32.83 8.54
CA ASP A 199 -17.04 33.99 7.84
C ASP A 199 -18.42 34.38 8.40
N HIS A 200 -19.11 33.51 9.14
CA HIS A 200 -20.43 33.74 9.69
C HIS A 200 -20.49 33.46 11.21
N PRO A 201 -20.00 34.39 12.06
CA PRO A 201 -19.99 34.23 13.51
C PRO A 201 -21.32 33.81 14.15
N PRO A 202 -22.49 34.22 13.68
CA PRO A 202 -23.76 33.74 14.24
C PRO A 202 -24.00 32.25 14.02
N VAL A 203 -23.45 31.65 12.94
CA VAL A 203 -23.51 30.20 12.70
C VAL A 203 -22.58 29.47 13.65
N LEU A 204 -21.35 29.99 13.82
CA LEU A 204 -20.41 29.44 14.79
C LEU A 204 -20.98 29.46 16.20
N GLU A 205 -21.54 30.59 16.63
CA GLU A 205 -22.15 30.73 17.96
C GLU A 205 -23.30 29.74 18.19
N TYR A 206 -24.14 29.55 17.15
CA TYR A 206 -25.19 28.53 17.21
C TYR A 206 -24.65 27.12 17.47
N TYR A 207 -23.59 26.71 16.76
CA TYR A 207 -23.02 25.37 16.92
C TYR A 207 -22.21 25.24 18.22
N ARG A 208 -21.52 26.29 18.69
CA ARG A 208 -20.86 26.33 20.00
C ARG A 208 -21.88 26.15 21.15
N LYS A 209 -23.01 26.85 21.09
CA LYS A 209 -24.10 26.70 22.09
C LYS A 209 -24.76 25.32 22.00
N ARG A 210 -24.85 24.76 20.81
CA ARG A 210 -25.43 23.42 20.61
C ARG A 210 -24.53 22.34 21.14
N PHE A 211 -23.25 22.30 20.70
CA PHE A 211 -22.31 21.25 21.05
C PHE A 211 -21.49 21.62 22.27
N ARG A 212 -22.08 21.39 23.42
CA ARG A 212 -21.42 21.70 24.70
C ARG A 212 -20.32 20.68 25.04
N TYR A 213 -20.42 19.45 24.52
CA TYR A 213 -19.48 18.36 24.77
C TYR A 213 -19.07 17.75 23.44
N VAL A 214 -17.79 17.82 23.13
CA VAL A 214 -17.21 17.28 21.89
C VAL A 214 -16.25 16.15 22.24
N HIS A 215 -16.41 15.02 21.54
CA HIS A 215 -15.57 13.84 21.70
C HIS A 215 -14.93 13.51 20.38
N VAL A 216 -13.65 13.13 20.37
CA VAL A 216 -12.91 12.72 19.17
C VAL A 216 -12.19 11.42 19.45
N ASP A 217 -12.52 10.36 18.70
CA ASP A 217 -11.80 9.08 18.72
C ASP A 217 -10.68 9.07 17.70
N GLU A 218 -9.63 8.27 17.94
CA GLU A 218 -8.44 8.14 17.09
C GLU A 218 -7.77 9.51 16.76
N TYR A 219 -7.67 10.39 17.77
CA TYR A 219 -7.25 11.79 17.58
C TYR A 219 -5.87 11.95 16.92
N GLN A 220 -4.98 10.96 17.05
CA GLN A 220 -3.66 10.92 16.40
C GLN A 220 -3.71 10.83 14.86
N ASP A 221 -4.88 10.52 14.29
CA ASP A 221 -5.07 10.43 12.83
C ASP A 221 -5.70 11.70 12.23
N THR A 222 -5.93 12.75 13.05
CA THR A 222 -6.51 14.00 12.56
C THR A 222 -5.52 14.79 11.70
N ASN A 223 -6.02 15.39 10.60
CA ASN A 223 -5.29 16.39 9.84
C ASN A 223 -5.54 17.81 10.38
N PHE A 224 -4.82 18.79 9.83
CA PHE A 224 -4.91 20.19 10.29
C PHE A 224 -6.33 20.78 10.17
N ALA A 225 -7.06 20.49 9.10
CA ALA A 225 -8.44 20.98 8.94
C ALA A 225 -9.39 20.38 9.99
N GLN A 226 -9.28 19.10 10.27
CA GLN A 226 -10.07 18.40 11.31
C GLN A 226 -9.75 18.93 12.72
N TYR A 227 -8.46 19.10 13.02
CA TYR A 227 -8.01 19.74 14.25
C TYR A 227 -8.57 21.14 14.40
N SER A 228 -8.48 21.97 13.35
CA SER A 228 -8.98 23.36 13.37
C SER A 228 -10.50 23.41 13.60
N LEU A 229 -11.26 22.50 13.00
CA LEU A 229 -12.71 22.39 13.20
C LEU A 229 -13.06 22.11 14.67
N VAL A 230 -12.39 21.12 15.25
CA VAL A 230 -12.62 20.74 16.67
C VAL A 230 -12.27 21.91 17.60
N ARG A 231 -11.10 22.51 17.39
CA ARG A 231 -10.62 23.65 18.17
C ARG A 231 -11.60 24.84 18.09
N LEU A 232 -12.05 25.19 16.88
CA LEU A 232 -12.98 26.31 16.67
C LEU A 232 -14.32 26.10 17.39
N LEU A 233 -14.86 24.89 17.38
CA LEU A 233 -16.12 24.58 18.03
C LEU A 233 -16.03 24.53 19.56
N THR A 234 -14.86 24.17 20.11
CA THR A 234 -14.69 23.94 21.56
C THR A 234 -13.98 25.08 22.29
N GLU A 235 -13.60 26.16 21.59
CA GLU A 235 -12.83 27.27 22.14
C GLU A 235 -13.49 27.92 23.38
N GLU A 236 -14.82 28.05 23.39
CA GLU A 236 -15.55 28.64 24.51
C GLU A 236 -15.93 27.62 25.58
N SER A 237 -16.48 26.47 25.18
CA SER A 237 -16.95 25.46 26.12
C SER A 237 -15.82 24.73 26.83
N ARG A 238 -14.67 24.59 26.15
CA ARG A 238 -13.49 23.83 26.56
C ARG A 238 -13.79 22.35 26.93
N ASN A 239 -15.02 21.88 26.72
CA ASN A 239 -15.42 20.51 27.01
C ASN A 239 -15.10 19.61 25.83
N LEU A 240 -13.79 19.45 25.59
CA LEU A 240 -13.22 18.61 24.56
C LEU A 240 -12.59 17.36 25.18
N CYS A 241 -13.10 16.20 24.83
CA CYS A 241 -12.50 14.92 25.19
C CYS A 241 -11.91 14.25 23.93
N VAL A 242 -10.62 14.10 23.88
CA VAL A 242 -9.94 13.38 22.81
C VAL A 242 -9.36 12.07 23.32
N VAL A 243 -9.48 11.04 22.50
CA VAL A 243 -8.93 9.70 22.78
C VAL A 243 -8.03 9.29 21.64
N GLY A 244 -6.84 8.83 21.95
CA GLY A 244 -5.91 8.41 20.92
C GLY A 244 -4.74 7.61 21.43
N ASP A 245 -3.93 7.14 20.50
CA ASP A 245 -2.71 6.40 20.71
C ASP A 245 -1.67 6.89 19.68
N ASP A 246 -0.72 7.69 20.11
CA ASP A 246 0.37 8.18 19.25
C ASP A 246 1.17 7.03 18.59
N ASP A 247 1.27 5.87 19.26
CA ASP A 247 1.90 4.67 18.72
C ASP A 247 1.06 4.00 17.60
N GLN A 248 -0.17 4.44 17.34
CA GLN A 248 -1.04 3.96 16.28
C GLN A 248 -1.29 5.00 15.17
N SER A 249 -0.52 6.10 15.11
CA SER A 249 -0.56 7.07 14.03
C SER A 249 0.13 6.49 12.78
N ILE A 250 -0.67 6.03 11.81
CA ILE A 250 -0.23 5.33 10.59
C ILE A 250 -0.85 5.87 9.30
N TYR A 251 -1.40 7.08 9.33
CA TYR A 251 -2.04 7.74 8.21
C TYR A 251 -1.39 9.09 7.86
N GLY A 252 -0.08 9.27 8.14
CA GLY A 252 0.68 10.45 7.76
C GLY A 252 0.64 10.71 6.25
N TRP A 253 0.65 9.66 5.45
CA TRP A 253 0.50 9.74 3.99
C TRP A 253 -0.88 10.25 3.52
N ARG A 254 -1.91 10.30 4.40
CA ARG A 254 -3.22 10.94 4.19
C ARG A 254 -3.32 12.32 4.84
N GLY A 255 -2.22 12.91 5.25
CA GLY A 255 -2.17 14.22 5.89
C GLY A 255 -2.48 14.23 7.39
N ALA A 256 -2.54 13.05 8.06
CA ALA A 256 -2.63 13.00 9.51
C ALA A 256 -1.37 13.63 10.14
N ASP A 257 -1.57 14.45 11.17
CA ASP A 257 -0.48 15.09 11.89
C ASP A 257 -0.45 14.63 13.35
N ILE A 258 0.51 13.80 13.68
CA ILE A 258 0.70 13.26 15.03
C ILE A 258 0.91 14.37 16.07
N ARG A 259 1.39 15.56 15.68
CA ARG A 259 1.59 16.69 16.59
C ARG A 259 0.27 17.11 17.27
N ASN A 260 -0.87 16.94 16.62
CA ASN A 260 -2.17 17.25 17.19
C ASN A 260 -2.40 16.57 18.54
N ILE A 261 -1.96 15.32 18.72
CA ILE A 261 -2.09 14.62 20.00
C ILE A 261 -0.89 14.91 20.91
N LEU A 262 0.33 15.00 20.38
CA LEU A 262 1.53 15.23 21.17
C LEU A 262 1.55 16.63 21.82
N GLU A 263 1.05 17.63 21.10
CA GLU A 263 1.04 19.04 21.53
C GLU A 263 -0.29 19.45 22.20
N PHE A 264 -1.23 18.52 22.44
CA PHE A 264 -2.54 18.82 22.99
C PHE A 264 -2.49 19.61 24.31
N GLN A 265 -1.52 19.28 25.20
CA GLN A 265 -1.34 20.03 26.46
C GLN A 265 -0.74 21.43 26.26
N SER A 266 -0.05 21.68 25.14
CA SER A 266 0.40 23.03 24.79
C SER A 266 -0.77 23.91 24.35
N ASP A 267 -1.73 23.33 23.63
CA ASP A 267 -2.97 24.00 23.21
C ASP A 267 -3.98 24.19 24.35
N PHE A 268 -4.02 23.20 25.25
CA PHE A 268 -4.89 23.17 26.41
C PHE A 268 -4.07 22.95 27.70
N PRO A 269 -3.44 24.01 28.27
CA PRO A 269 -2.54 23.86 29.41
C PRO A 269 -3.21 23.31 30.69
N ASP A 270 -4.51 23.49 30.80
CA ASP A 270 -5.37 22.96 31.89
C ASP A 270 -5.96 21.57 31.60
N ALA A 271 -5.55 20.94 30.51
CA ALA A 271 -6.07 19.62 30.13
C ALA A 271 -5.67 18.56 31.17
N GLN A 272 -6.66 17.77 31.56
CA GLN A 272 -6.39 16.54 32.30
C GLN A 272 -5.89 15.46 31.31
N VAL A 273 -4.86 14.72 31.73
CA VAL A 273 -4.34 13.60 30.96
C VAL A 273 -4.55 12.30 31.73
N ILE A 274 -5.26 11.38 31.14
CA ILE A 274 -5.54 10.06 31.72
C ILE A 274 -4.95 9.00 30.83
N LYS A 275 -4.10 8.11 31.40
CA LYS A 275 -3.47 7.02 30.65
C LYS A 275 -4.24 5.71 30.89
N LEU A 276 -4.64 5.05 29.80
CA LEU A 276 -5.24 3.71 29.86
C LEU A 276 -4.16 2.70 29.44
N GLU A 277 -3.51 2.12 30.44
CA GLU A 277 -2.35 1.23 30.26
C GLU A 277 -2.68 -0.25 30.39
N GLN A 278 -3.85 -0.59 30.98
CA GLN A 278 -4.29 -1.98 31.10
C GLN A 278 -4.87 -2.46 29.76
N ASN A 279 -4.23 -3.47 29.20
CA ASN A 279 -4.67 -4.12 27.96
C ASN A 279 -5.56 -5.33 28.27
N TYR A 280 -6.68 -5.44 27.57
CA TYR A 280 -7.67 -6.53 27.71
C TYR A 280 -7.73 -7.43 26.47
N ARG A 281 -6.79 -7.27 25.53
CA ARG A 281 -6.80 -7.99 24.28
C ARG A 281 -5.73 -9.09 24.22
N SER A 282 -4.50 -8.74 24.50
CA SER A 282 -3.32 -9.55 24.16
C SER A 282 -2.65 -10.13 25.41
N THR A 283 -2.00 -11.28 25.26
CA THR A 283 -1.11 -11.86 26.28
C THR A 283 0.14 -11.01 26.49
N SER A 284 0.83 -11.14 27.65
CA SER A 284 1.96 -10.29 27.97
C SER A 284 3.15 -10.48 27.05
N ASN A 285 3.43 -11.69 26.54
CA ASN A 285 4.50 -11.91 25.57
C ASN A 285 4.32 -11.08 24.29
N ILE A 286 3.09 -10.92 23.81
CA ILE A 286 2.75 -10.13 22.62
C ILE A 286 2.93 -8.64 22.96
N LEU A 287 2.42 -8.19 24.10
CA LEU A 287 2.54 -6.79 24.50
C LEU A 287 3.98 -6.38 24.77
N ASP A 288 4.75 -7.21 25.46
CA ASP A 288 6.15 -6.93 25.74
C ASP A 288 6.97 -6.78 24.45
N ALA A 289 6.72 -7.66 23.48
CA ALA A 289 7.37 -7.55 22.17
C ALA A 289 6.96 -6.27 21.42
N ALA A 290 5.67 -5.95 21.39
CA ALA A 290 5.18 -4.73 20.74
C ALA A 290 5.71 -3.46 21.44
N ASN A 291 5.74 -3.44 22.78
CA ASN A 291 6.30 -2.34 23.58
C ASN A 291 7.80 -2.15 23.29
N GLN A 292 8.58 -3.25 23.13
CA GLN A 292 10.01 -3.14 22.83
C GLN A 292 10.26 -2.59 21.42
N VAL A 293 9.46 -2.99 20.43
CA VAL A 293 9.55 -2.45 19.07
C VAL A 293 9.25 -0.95 19.07
N ILE A 294 8.11 -0.54 19.65
CA ILE A 294 7.68 0.87 19.58
C ILE A 294 8.52 1.80 20.46
N ALA A 295 9.19 1.28 21.49
CA ALA A 295 10.07 2.06 22.35
C ALA A 295 11.27 2.69 21.59
N ASN A 296 11.59 2.20 20.41
CA ASN A 296 12.66 2.76 19.57
C ASN A 296 12.22 4.04 18.81
N ASN A 297 10.95 4.44 18.86
CA ASN A 297 10.52 5.72 18.33
C ASN A 297 10.78 6.84 19.34
N PRO A 298 11.49 7.93 18.98
CA PRO A 298 11.66 9.09 19.84
C PRO A 298 10.35 9.92 19.93
N GLY A 299 10.27 10.76 20.97
CA GLY A 299 9.20 11.76 21.09
C GLY A 299 7.80 11.23 21.37
N ARG A 300 7.64 9.95 21.64
CA ARG A 300 6.35 9.33 21.98
C ARG A 300 5.89 9.71 23.39
N MET A 301 4.58 9.67 23.61
CA MET A 301 4.02 9.80 24.96
C MET A 301 4.32 8.55 25.79
N GLU A 302 4.97 8.72 26.94
CA GLU A 302 5.31 7.61 27.83
C GLU A 302 4.05 6.89 28.32
N LYS A 303 3.97 5.60 28.00
CA LYS A 303 2.96 4.66 28.50
C LYS A 303 3.55 3.26 28.54
N ALA A 304 3.14 2.46 29.53
CA ALA A 304 3.58 1.09 29.71
C ALA A 304 2.35 0.16 29.70
N LEU A 305 2.09 -0.48 28.57
CA LEU A 305 0.97 -1.41 28.48
C LEU A 305 1.28 -2.68 29.26
N TRP A 306 0.31 -3.10 30.09
CA TRP A 306 0.35 -4.34 30.86
C TRP A 306 -0.97 -5.08 30.77
N THR A 307 -0.98 -6.38 31.09
CA THR A 307 -2.19 -7.23 31.01
C THR A 307 -2.23 -8.26 32.13
N ASP A 308 -3.44 -8.62 32.53
CA ASP A 308 -3.71 -9.73 33.47
C ASP A 308 -4.05 -11.05 32.75
N ILE A 309 -4.02 -11.10 31.41
CA ILE A 309 -4.36 -12.29 30.62
C ILE A 309 -3.33 -13.41 30.77
N GLY A 310 -2.15 -13.09 31.32
CA GLY A 310 -1.02 -14.00 31.51
C GLY A 310 -0.02 -13.98 30.36
N GLU A 311 1.03 -14.81 30.49
CA GLU A 311 2.16 -14.78 29.53
C GLU A 311 1.79 -15.18 28.12
N GLY A 312 0.95 -16.20 27.97
CA GLY A 312 0.59 -16.76 26.68
C GLY A 312 1.75 -17.53 26.01
N GLU A 313 1.59 -17.86 24.73
CA GLU A 313 2.65 -18.48 23.95
C GLU A 313 3.72 -17.50 23.54
N LYS A 314 4.97 -18.00 23.37
CA LYS A 314 6.03 -17.24 22.73
C LYS A 314 5.70 -16.99 21.26
N ILE A 315 6.13 -15.83 20.78
CA ILE A 315 5.99 -15.44 19.37
C ILE A 315 6.71 -16.45 18.49
N LYS A 316 6.03 -16.96 17.48
CA LYS A 316 6.62 -17.93 16.54
C LYS A 316 7.33 -17.16 15.41
N LEU A 317 8.61 -17.42 15.24
CA LEU A 317 9.41 -16.83 14.17
C LEU A 317 9.69 -17.88 13.09
N CYS A 318 9.50 -17.49 11.83
CA CYS A 318 9.86 -18.26 10.67
C CYS A 318 10.95 -17.52 9.86
N SER A 319 12.06 -18.23 9.58
CA SER A 319 13.10 -17.78 8.67
C SER A 319 13.09 -18.68 7.44
N ALA A 320 12.33 -18.34 6.42
CA ALA A 320 12.17 -19.10 5.20
C ALA A 320 13.30 -18.85 4.19
N GLY A 321 13.55 -19.80 3.30
CA GLY A 321 14.47 -19.63 2.19
C GLY A 321 13.89 -18.72 1.10
N ASP A 322 12.58 -18.86 0.84
CA ASP A 322 11.83 -18.01 -0.10
C ASP A 322 10.37 -17.80 0.34
N GLU A 323 9.62 -17.00 -0.42
CA GLU A 323 8.22 -16.66 -0.14
C GLU A 323 7.26 -17.84 -0.20
N ARG A 324 7.60 -18.91 -0.93
CA ARG A 324 6.78 -20.13 -0.99
C ARG A 324 6.93 -20.97 0.26
N GLU A 325 8.16 -21.09 0.75
CA GLU A 325 8.43 -21.76 2.01
C GLU A 325 7.77 -20.98 3.17
N GLU A 326 7.80 -19.64 3.13
CA GLU A 326 7.09 -18.79 4.08
C GLU A 326 5.59 -19.09 4.07
N ALA A 327 4.96 -19.07 2.89
CA ALA A 327 3.53 -19.34 2.74
C ALA A 327 3.16 -20.78 3.13
N ALA A 328 4.02 -21.78 2.82
CA ALA A 328 3.82 -23.16 3.23
C ALA A 328 3.84 -23.32 4.76
N TRP A 329 4.77 -22.64 5.44
CA TRP A 329 4.83 -22.61 6.89
C TRP A 329 3.58 -21.96 7.51
N ILE A 330 3.13 -20.84 6.94
CA ILE A 330 1.89 -20.16 7.38
C ILE A 330 0.70 -21.13 7.27
N CYS A 331 0.53 -21.83 6.13
CA CYS A 331 -0.54 -22.81 5.93
C CYS A 331 -0.49 -23.94 6.97
N GLU A 332 0.69 -24.51 7.22
CA GLU A 332 0.85 -25.58 8.20
C GLU A 332 0.56 -25.09 9.62
N ARG A 333 1.00 -23.88 9.96
CA ARG A 333 0.72 -23.29 11.29
C ARG A 333 -0.78 -23.01 11.47
N ILE A 334 -1.48 -22.51 10.44
CA ILE A 334 -2.94 -22.34 10.45
C ILE A 334 -3.65 -23.69 10.70
N ARG A 335 -3.23 -24.77 10.03
CA ARG A 335 -3.78 -26.11 10.27
C ARG A 335 -3.59 -26.57 11.72
N ARG A 336 -2.43 -26.32 12.31
CA ARG A 336 -2.16 -26.64 13.73
C ARG A 336 -3.04 -25.85 14.67
N LEU A 337 -3.16 -24.52 14.45
CA LEU A 337 -4.03 -23.67 15.25
C LEU A 337 -5.49 -24.16 15.19
N LYS A 338 -5.99 -24.48 13.99
CA LYS A 338 -7.35 -25.04 13.83
C LYS A 338 -7.51 -26.40 14.52
N GLN A 339 -6.58 -27.33 14.33
CA GLN A 339 -6.74 -28.71 14.78
C GLN A 339 -6.44 -28.91 16.27
N ARG A 340 -5.37 -28.30 16.77
CA ARG A 340 -4.88 -28.50 18.14
C ARG A 340 -5.43 -27.47 19.10
N GLU A 341 -5.33 -26.19 18.73
CA GLU A 341 -5.69 -25.06 19.58
C GLU A 341 -7.16 -24.67 19.43
N LYS A 342 -7.88 -25.29 18.46
CA LYS A 342 -9.30 -25.07 18.18
C LYS A 342 -9.64 -23.61 17.83
N VAL A 343 -8.69 -22.88 17.25
CA VAL A 343 -8.92 -21.50 16.80
C VAL A 343 -9.81 -21.51 15.56
N PRO A 344 -10.96 -20.80 15.56
CA PRO A 344 -11.79 -20.66 14.36
C PRO A 344 -11.03 -19.97 13.24
N LEU A 345 -11.26 -20.36 11.99
CA LEU A 345 -10.60 -19.72 10.85
C LEU A 345 -10.91 -18.22 10.75
N SER A 346 -12.13 -17.80 11.11
CA SER A 346 -12.55 -16.39 11.16
C SER A 346 -11.75 -15.53 12.16
N GLU A 347 -11.10 -16.17 13.14
CA GLU A 347 -10.25 -15.52 14.15
C GLU A 347 -8.75 -15.61 13.78
N ILE A 348 -8.43 -15.89 12.53
CA ILE A 348 -7.06 -15.94 12.01
C ILE A 348 -6.90 -14.90 10.91
N ALA A 349 -5.85 -14.07 11.01
CA ALA A 349 -5.48 -13.11 9.98
C ALA A 349 -4.02 -13.27 9.55
N VAL A 350 -3.76 -13.07 8.26
CA VAL A 350 -2.40 -12.92 7.70
C VAL A 350 -2.27 -11.49 7.20
N LEU A 351 -1.34 -10.77 7.80
CA LEU A 351 -1.08 -9.37 7.52
C LEU A 351 0.20 -9.22 6.69
N TYR A 352 0.17 -8.33 5.72
CA TYR A 352 1.31 -8.01 4.86
C TYR A 352 1.39 -6.52 4.58
N ARG A 353 2.57 -6.05 4.10
CA ARG A 353 2.80 -4.62 3.86
C ARG A 353 2.14 -4.14 2.57
N THR A 354 2.19 -4.94 1.51
CA THR A 354 1.64 -4.60 0.19
C THR A 354 0.78 -5.73 -0.37
N HIS A 355 -0.22 -5.38 -1.17
CA HIS A 355 -1.11 -6.36 -1.80
C HIS A 355 -0.39 -7.32 -2.76
N ALA A 356 0.75 -6.94 -3.34
CA ALA A 356 1.55 -7.82 -4.19
C ALA A 356 2.01 -9.11 -3.48
N GLN A 357 2.20 -9.05 -2.14
CA GLN A 357 2.57 -10.22 -1.36
C GLN A 357 1.45 -11.27 -1.26
N SER A 358 0.18 -10.90 -1.53
CA SER A 358 -0.95 -11.83 -1.31
C SER A 358 -0.97 -12.99 -2.29
N ARG A 359 -0.47 -12.85 -3.52
CA ARG A 359 -0.55 -13.87 -4.56
C ARG A 359 -0.03 -15.24 -4.09
N VAL A 360 1.21 -15.29 -3.62
CA VAL A 360 1.82 -16.56 -3.18
C VAL A 360 1.08 -17.14 -1.97
N LEU A 361 0.62 -16.29 -1.05
CA LEU A 361 -0.19 -16.70 0.09
C LEU A 361 -1.53 -17.29 -0.37
N GLU A 362 -2.22 -16.64 -1.30
CA GLU A 362 -3.49 -17.07 -1.88
C GLU A 362 -3.34 -18.45 -2.57
N GLU A 363 -2.33 -18.60 -3.46
CA GLU A 363 -2.04 -19.86 -4.15
C GLU A 363 -1.75 -21.01 -3.17
N MET A 364 -0.96 -20.76 -2.14
CA MET A 364 -0.62 -21.78 -1.15
C MET A 364 -1.80 -22.16 -0.26
N LEU A 365 -2.65 -21.20 0.13
CA LEU A 365 -3.87 -21.47 0.89
C LEU A 365 -4.86 -22.29 0.09
N MET A 366 -5.03 -22.01 -1.21
CA MET A 366 -5.86 -22.79 -2.13
C MET A 366 -5.34 -24.23 -2.25
N ARG A 367 -4.05 -24.41 -2.54
CA ARG A 367 -3.43 -25.77 -2.59
C ARG A 367 -3.58 -26.53 -1.28
N ALA A 368 -3.61 -25.80 -0.16
CA ALA A 368 -3.81 -26.36 1.17
C ALA A 368 -5.28 -26.64 1.51
N GLY A 369 -6.24 -26.21 0.69
CA GLY A 369 -7.69 -26.32 0.96
C GLY A 369 -8.12 -25.48 2.17
N ILE A 370 -7.47 -24.33 2.41
CA ILE A 370 -7.80 -23.41 3.49
C ILE A 370 -8.60 -22.26 2.90
N PRO A 371 -9.89 -22.10 3.24
CA PRO A 371 -10.71 -21.02 2.73
C PRO A 371 -10.23 -19.66 3.27
N TYR A 372 -10.14 -18.67 2.41
CA TYR A 372 -9.69 -17.32 2.74
C TYR A 372 -10.51 -16.25 2.05
N ARG A 373 -10.43 -15.02 2.57
CA ARG A 373 -10.88 -13.79 1.90
C ARG A 373 -9.82 -12.72 1.97
N VAL A 374 -9.75 -11.88 0.95
CA VAL A 374 -8.91 -10.66 0.95
C VAL A 374 -9.78 -9.47 1.40
N TYR A 375 -9.39 -8.85 2.51
CA TYR A 375 -10.10 -7.69 3.07
C TYR A 375 -9.57 -6.39 2.49
N GLY A 376 -10.46 -5.55 1.96
CA GLY A 376 -10.10 -4.28 1.35
C GLY A 376 -9.47 -4.39 -0.04
N GLY A 377 -9.54 -5.56 -0.67
CA GLY A 377 -9.02 -5.81 -2.01
C GLY A 377 -9.79 -6.92 -2.73
N THR A 378 -9.53 -7.06 -4.02
CA THR A 378 -9.96 -8.20 -4.83
C THR A 378 -8.88 -9.29 -4.81
N ARG A 379 -9.29 -10.57 -4.97
CA ARG A 379 -8.35 -11.68 -5.14
C ARG A 379 -7.41 -11.41 -6.31
N PHE A 380 -6.20 -11.95 -6.26
CA PHE A 380 -5.17 -11.63 -7.25
C PHE A 380 -5.65 -11.80 -8.70
N TYR A 381 -6.20 -12.96 -9.05
CA TYR A 381 -6.68 -13.22 -10.41
C TYR A 381 -8.03 -12.55 -10.75
N ASP A 382 -8.74 -12.00 -9.77
CA ASP A 382 -9.96 -11.22 -9.95
C ASP A 382 -9.71 -9.72 -10.12
N ARG A 383 -8.47 -9.25 -9.91
CA ARG A 383 -8.11 -7.84 -10.11
C ARG A 383 -8.34 -7.45 -11.56
N LYS A 384 -8.84 -6.24 -11.75
CA LYS A 384 -9.25 -5.73 -13.07
C LYS A 384 -8.13 -5.85 -14.09
N GLU A 385 -6.94 -5.36 -13.77
CA GLU A 385 -5.75 -5.38 -14.62
C GLU A 385 -5.29 -6.80 -14.96
N ILE A 386 -5.39 -7.74 -14.02
CA ILE A 386 -5.03 -9.14 -14.26
C ILE A 386 -6.07 -9.81 -15.16
N ARG A 387 -7.36 -9.56 -14.91
CA ARG A 387 -8.44 -10.04 -15.79
C ARG A 387 -8.32 -9.50 -17.22
N ASP A 388 -7.83 -8.26 -17.38
CA ASP A 388 -7.59 -7.67 -18.69
C ASP A 388 -6.44 -8.40 -19.41
N VAL A 389 -5.32 -8.69 -18.74
CA VAL A 389 -4.21 -9.49 -19.29
C VAL A 389 -4.70 -10.91 -19.65
N VAL A 390 -5.38 -11.59 -18.72
CA VAL A 390 -5.91 -12.95 -18.95
C VAL A 390 -6.88 -12.97 -20.13
N ALA A 391 -7.72 -11.94 -20.32
CA ALA A 391 -8.63 -11.84 -21.44
C ALA A 391 -7.89 -11.71 -22.78
N TYR A 392 -6.76 -10.97 -22.83
CA TYR A 392 -5.89 -10.97 -24.01
C TYR A 392 -5.34 -12.36 -24.32
N LEU A 393 -4.79 -13.03 -23.31
CA LEU A 393 -4.24 -14.37 -23.46
C LEU A 393 -5.31 -15.39 -23.94
N ARG A 394 -6.52 -15.31 -23.39
CA ARG A 394 -7.66 -16.14 -23.81
C ARG A 394 -8.07 -15.89 -25.26
N LEU A 395 -8.16 -14.62 -25.67
CA LEU A 395 -8.52 -14.28 -27.05
C LEU A 395 -7.48 -14.77 -28.06
N ILE A 396 -6.20 -14.73 -27.72
CA ILE A 396 -5.10 -15.24 -28.56
C ILE A 396 -5.23 -16.76 -28.77
N ILE A 397 -5.58 -17.52 -27.73
CA ILE A 397 -5.81 -18.96 -27.85
C ILE A 397 -7.13 -19.28 -28.57
N ASN A 398 -8.17 -18.52 -28.24
CA ASN A 398 -9.50 -18.76 -28.78
C ASN A 398 -10.15 -17.46 -29.30
N PRO A 399 -10.02 -17.17 -30.59
CA PRO A 399 -10.66 -16.00 -31.22
C PRO A 399 -12.19 -15.99 -31.12
N LEU A 400 -12.82 -17.12 -30.75
CA LEU A 400 -14.27 -17.23 -30.56
C LEU A 400 -14.72 -16.78 -29.17
N ASP A 401 -13.78 -16.44 -28.26
CA ASP A 401 -14.12 -15.95 -26.92
C ASP A 401 -14.62 -14.49 -26.97
N GLU A 402 -15.92 -14.34 -27.25
CA GLU A 402 -16.56 -13.02 -27.32
C GLU A 402 -16.51 -12.25 -25.99
N VAL A 403 -16.51 -12.93 -24.86
CA VAL A 403 -16.44 -12.30 -23.53
C VAL A 403 -15.07 -11.64 -23.34
N ALA A 404 -14.01 -12.36 -23.67
CA ALA A 404 -12.66 -11.81 -23.65
C ALA A 404 -12.51 -10.67 -24.65
N LEU A 405 -13.00 -10.84 -25.88
CA LEU A 405 -12.95 -9.82 -26.92
C LEU A 405 -13.61 -8.50 -26.49
N LYS A 406 -14.86 -8.56 -26.03
CA LYS A 406 -15.61 -7.38 -25.56
C LYS A 406 -14.94 -6.68 -24.40
N ARG A 407 -14.28 -7.44 -23.53
CA ARG A 407 -13.55 -6.89 -22.40
C ARG A 407 -12.37 -6.04 -22.83
N ILE A 408 -11.58 -6.48 -23.83
CA ILE A 408 -10.27 -5.89 -24.14
C ILE A 408 -10.23 -5.02 -25.38
N ILE A 409 -11.26 -5.04 -26.22
CA ILE A 409 -11.26 -4.33 -27.51
C ILE A 409 -10.91 -2.83 -27.36
N ASN A 410 -11.30 -2.22 -26.24
CA ASN A 410 -10.98 -0.82 -25.90
C ASN A 410 -10.18 -0.67 -24.61
N VAL A 411 -9.41 -1.67 -24.22
CA VAL A 411 -8.50 -1.65 -23.05
C VAL A 411 -7.09 -2.03 -23.48
N PRO A 412 -6.11 -1.12 -23.40
CA PRO A 412 -6.22 0.34 -23.13
C PRO A 412 -7.08 1.07 -24.16
N LYS A 413 -7.45 2.30 -23.90
CA LYS A 413 -8.35 3.08 -24.77
C LYS A 413 -7.84 3.18 -26.21
N ARG A 414 -8.63 2.68 -27.18
CA ARG A 414 -8.33 2.67 -28.64
C ARG A 414 -9.33 3.45 -29.46
N SER A 415 -10.17 4.28 -28.85
CA SER A 415 -11.25 4.99 -29.51
C SER A 415 -12.30 4.06 -30.18
N ILE A 416 -12.41 2.81 -29.70
CA ILE A 416 -13.45 1.86 -30.09
C ILE A 416 -14.55 1.94 -29.02
N GLY A 417 -15.55 2.79 -29.27
CA GLY A 417 -16.63 3.02 -28.33
C GLY A 417 -17.74 1.96 -28.43
N GLU A 418 -18.68 1.98 -27.50
CA GLU A 418 -19.80 1.05 -27.39
C GLU A 418 -20.65 1.02 -28.66
N ALA A 419 -20.88 2.18 -29.29
CA ALA A 419 -21.61 2.25 -30.55
C ALA A 419 -20.93 1.45 -31.69
N THR A 420 -19.59 1.44 -31.73
CA THR A 420 -18.83 0.66 -32.71
C THR A 420 -18.95 -0.84 -32.42
N VAL A 421 -18.84 -1.23 -31.13
CA VAL A 421 -19.01 -2.63 -30.72
C VAL A 421 -20.41 -3.14 -31.07
N ASN A 422 -21.46 -2.35 -30.77
CA ASN A 422 -22.86 -2.70 -31.08
C ASN A 422 -23.08 -2.86 -32.58
N ALA A 423 -22.45 -2.01 -33.42
CA ALA A 423 -22.56 -2.14 -34.89
C ALA A 423 -21.90 -3.44 -35.40
N LEU A 424 -20.74 -3.81 -34.81
CA LEU A 424 -20.05 -5.06 -35.12
C LEU A 424 -20.85 -6.29 -34.66
N GLU A 425 -21.46 -6.24 -33.47
CA GLU A 425 -22.34 -7.31 -32.98
C GLU A 425 -23.57 -7.50 -33.86
N THR A 426 -24.17 -6.40 -34.34
CA THR A 426 -25.30 -6.45 -35.25
C THR A 426 -24.90 -7.11 -36.58
N HIS A 427 -23.78 -6.68 -37.14
CA HIS A 427 -23.22 -7.26 -38.37
C HIS A 427 -22.90 -8.76 -38.22
N ALA A 428 -22.30 -9.15 -37.07
CA ALA A 428 -22.02 -10.55 -36.76
C ALA A 428 -23.29 -11.40 -36.72
N ARG A 429 -24.36 -10.90 -36.09
CA ARG A 429 -25.64 -11.60 -36.00
C ARG A 429 -26.35 -11.70 -37.36
N GLU A 430 -26.39 -10.60 -38.14
CA GLU A 430 -27.05 -10.56 -39.47
C GLU A 430 -26.40 -11.52 -40.46
N ASN A 431 -25.06 -11.69 -40.37
CA ASN A 431 -24.30 -12.56 -41.25
C ASN A 431 -24.02 -13.96 -40.66
N ASN A 432 -24.48 -14.23 -39.44
CA ASN A 432 -24.23 -15.48 -38.69
C ASN A 432 -22.75 -15.86 -38.65
N ILE A 433 -21.89 -14.88 -38.37
CA ILE A 433 -20.43 -15.04 -38.22
C ILE A 433 -19.99 -14.71 -36.78
N PRO A 434 -18.87 -15.28 -36.32
CA PRO A 434 -18.29 -14.91 -35.02
C PRO A 434 -17.93 -13.42 -34.92
N LEU A 435 -18.04 -12.83 -33.74
CA LEU A 435 -17.78 -11.40 -33.55
C LEU A 435 -16.37 -11.00 -34.01
N PHE A 436 -15.36 -11.84 -33.78
CA PHE A 436 -13.98 -11.56 -34.23
C PHE A 436 -13.90 -11.53 -35.77
N SER A 437 -14.67 -12.37 -36.46
CA SER A 437 -14.78 -12.34 -37.94
C SER A 437 -15.42 -11.03 -38.43
N ALA A 438 -16.41 -10.50 -37.70
CA ALA A 438 -17.01 -9.21 -38.00
C ALA A 438 -16.04 -8.02 -37.75
N LEU A 439 -15.00 -8.18 -36.97
CA LEU A 439 -13.93 -7.19 -36.86
C LEU A 439 -13.03 -7.19 -38.10
N ILE A 440 -12.83 -8.35 -38.72
CA ILE A 440 -12.03 -8.51 -39.94
C ILE A 440 -12.85 -7.98 -41.15
N ASP A 441 -14.11 -8.40 -41.24
CA ASP A 441 -15.05 -7.95 -42.26
C ASP A 441 -15.98 -6.87 -41.71
N THR A 442 -15.42 -5.66 -41.53
CA THR A 442 -16.16 -4.55 -40.91
C THR A 442 -17.29 -4.03 -41.76
N PRO A 443 -18.49 -3.79 -41.18
CA PRO A 443 -19.64 -3.30 -41.96
C PRO A 443 -19.39 -1.91 -42.55
N ASP A 444 -19.97 -1.66 -43.76
CA ASP A 444 -19.82 -0.37 -44.46
C ASP A 444 -20.45 0.82 -43.71
N THR A 445 -21.30 0.54 -42.72
CA THR A 445 -21.92 1.54 -41.85
C THR A 445 -20.91 2.20 -40.91
N LEU A 446 -19.76 1.56 -40.66
CA LEU A 446 -18.68 2.15 -39.81
C LEU A 446 -17.92 3.23 -40.58
N SER A 447 -17.81 4.41 -39.96
CA SER A 447 -16.98 5.49 -40.49
C SER A 447 -15.48 5.11 -40.50
N SER A 448 -14.69 5.84 -41.27
CA SER A 448 -13.28 5.51 -41.56
C SER A 448 -12.40 5.40 -40.31
N ARG A 449 -12.62 6.26 -39.30
CA ARG A 449 -11.79 6.30 -38.06
C ARG A 449 -12.04 5.06 -37.18
N PRO A 450 -13.25 4.69 -36.75
CA PRO A 450 -13.50 3.43 -36.04
C PRO A 450 -13.05 2.20 -36.82
N ARG A 451 -13.26 2.14 -38.14
CA ARG A 451 -12.79 1.04 -38.98
C ARG A 451 -11.29 0.87 -38.93
N LYS A 452 -10.51 1.98 -38.97
CA LYS A 452 -9.05 1.95 -38.82
C LYS A 452 -8.66 1.41 -37.46
N CYS A 453 -9.24 1.91 -36.36
CA CYS A 453 -8.93 1.47 -35.00
C CYS A 453 -9.23 -0.02 -34.78
N VAL A 454 -10.34 -0.53 -35.34
CA VAL A 454 -10.69 -1.95 -35.33
C VAL A 454 -9.64 -2.77 -36.10
N GLY A 455 -9.25 -2.30 -37.31
CA GLY A 455 -8.20 -2.96 -38.09
C GLY A 455 -6.85 -3.03 -37.38
N GLU A 456 -6.44 -1.96 -36.70
CA GLU A 456 -5.23 -1.94 -35.88
C GLU A 456 -5.29 -2.95 -34.73
N PHE A 457 -6.45 -3.06 -34.05
CA PHE A 457 -6.66 -4.06 -33.01
C PHE A 457 -6.59 -5.49 -33.57
N VAL A 458 -7.25 -5.78 -34.71
CA VAL A 458 -7.17 -7.09 -35.36
C VAL A 458 -5.74 -7.44 -35.74
N ALA A 459 -4.99 -6.48 -36.31
CA ALA A 459 -3.60 -6.67 -36.68
C ALA A 459 -2.72 -7.00 -35.44
N LEU A 460 -2.97 -6.33 -34.31
CA LEU A 460 -2.28 -6.60 -33.05
C LEU A 460 -2.57 -8.04 -32.55
N ILE A 461 -3.84 -8.45 -32.51
CA ILE A 461 -4.19 -9.82 -32.06
C ILE A 461 -3.57 -10.87 -33.00
N ASN A 462 -3.68 -10.69 -34.32
CA ASN A 462 -3.10 -11.63 -35.28
C ASN A 462 -1.56 -11.72 -35.15
N LYS A 463 -0.87 -10.60 -34.92
CA LYS A 463 0.58 -10.55 -34.64
C LYS A 463 0.91 -11.39 -33.39
N LEU A 464 0.20 -11.17 -32.30
CA LEU A 464 0.45 -11.88 -31.03
C LEU A 464 0.12 -13.38 -31.18
N THR A 465 -0.97 -13.72 -31.87
CA THR A 465 -1.33 -15.12 -32.14
C THR A 465 -0.23 -15.86 -32.94
N ALA A 466 0.38 -15.19 -33.92
CA ALA A 466 1.47 -15.79 -34.70
C ALA A 466 2.77 -15.98 -33.90
N LEU A 467 2.98 -15.21 -32.84
CA LEU A 467 4.22 -15.23 -32.05
C LEU A 467 4.13 -16.16 -30.83
N GLN A 468 2.95 -16.54 -30.36
CA GLN A 468 2.75 -17.28 -29.11
C GLN A 468 3.49 -18.63 -29.03
N GLU A 469 3.69 -19.32 -30.17
CA GLU A 469 4.36 -20.63 -30.22
C GLU A 469 5.85 -20.51 -30.54
N SER A 470 6.32 -19.32 -30.90
CA SER A 470 7.68 -19.11 -31.41
C SER A 470 8.69 -18.67 -30.34
N MET A 471 8.22 -18.39 -29.11
CA MET A 471 9.05 -17.89 -28.02
C MET A 471 8.63 -18.48 -26.66
N PRO A 472 9.50 -18.43 -25.63
CA PRO A 472 9.17 -18.84 -24.28
C PRO A 472 7.95 -18.07 -23.73
N LEU A 473 7.14 -18.75 -22.90
CA LEU A 473 5.86 -18.22 -22.39
C LEU A 473 6.03 -16.86 -21.67
N THR A 474 7.04 -16.74 -20.82
CA THR A 474 7.33 -15.49 -20.10
C THR A 474 7.62 -14.34 -21.05
N GLN A 475 8.50 -14.59 -22.04
CA GLN A 475 8.86 -13.57 -23.05
C GLN A 475 7.67 -13.16 -23.90
N PHE A 476 6.78 -14.11 -24.20
CA PHE A 476 5.53 -13.83 -24.92
C PHE A 476 4.61 -12.90 -24.12
N VAL A 477 4.45 -13.16 -22.82
CA VAL A 477 3.59 -12.31 -21.97
C VAL A 477 4.20 -10.92 -21.80
N GLU A 478 5.51 -10.80 -21.63
CA GLU A 478 6.20 -9.50 -21.59
C GLU A 478 5.98 -8.70 -22.89
N LEU A 479 6.14 -9.35 -24.04
CA LEU A 479 5.89 -8.75 -25.36
C LEU A 479 4.42 -8.32 -25.50
N LEU A 480 3.47 -9.15 -25.07
CA LEU A 480 2.04 -8.81 -25.08
C LEU A 480 1.77 -7.55 -24.26
N LEU A 481 2.32 -7.43 -23.07
CA LEU A 481 2.15 -6.27 -22.21
C LEU A 481 2.73 -4.98 -22.82
N GLU A 482 3.87 -5.09 -23.48
CA GLU A 482 4.51 -3.98 -24.19
C GLU A 482 3.67 -3.55 -25.42
N GLU A 483 3.34 -4.50 -26.31
CA GLU A 483 2.61 -4.24 -27.56
C GLU A 483 1.17 -3.73 -27.31
N THR A 484 0.52 -4.21 -26.26
CA THR A 484 -0.83 -3.74 -25.89
C THR A 484 -0.81 -2.41 -25.15
N GLY A 485 0.31 -2.04 -24.51
CA GLY A 485 0.43 -0.87 -23.65
C GLY A 485 -0.21 -1.03 -22.27
N LEU A 486 -0.48 -2.26 -21.82
CA LEU A 486 -1.05 -2.52 -20.49
C LEU A 486 -0.09 -2.18 -19.34
N ILE A 487 1.21 -2.19 -19.61
CA ILE A 487 2.27 -1.85 -18.63
C ILE A 487 2.71 -0.38 -18.71
N ALA A 488 2.22 0.38 -19.69
CA ALA A 488 2.60 1.77 -19.91
C ALA A 488 2.04 2.69 -18.81
N VAL A 489 2.59 2.59 -17.62
CA VAL A 489 2.47 3.60 -16.56
C VAL A 489 3.81 4.30 -16.48
N ASP A 490 3.78 5.63 -16.55
CA ASP A 490 4.98 6.46 -16.40
C ASP A 490 5.66 6.12 -15.07
N GLU A 491 6.93 5.72 -15.07
CA GLU A 491 7.68 5.34 -13.86
C GLU A 491 7.80 6.51 -12.87
N GLU A 492 7.66 7.72 -13.36
CA GLU A 492 7.64 8.97 -12.59
C GLU A 492 6.23 9.35 -12.11
N SER A 493 5.22 8.54 -12.41
CA SER A 493 3.85 8.80 -11.97
C SER A 493 3.74 8.65 -10.45
N ASN A 494 3.32 9.73 -9.77
CA ASN A 494 2.94 9.69 -8.35
C ASN A 494 1.56 9.02 -8.11
N ASP A 495 0.99 8.35 -9.14
CA ASP A 495 -0.26 7.59 -9.04
C ASP A 495 -0.06 6.26 -8.31
N GLU A 496 -0.30 6.25 -6.99
CA GLU A 496 -0.18 5.02 -6.19
C GLU A 496 -1.08 3.90 -6.70
N GLU A 497 -2.26 4.22 -7.22
CA GLU A 497 -3.17 3.21 -7.78
C GLU A 497 -2.69 2.70 -9.13
N ALA A 498 -2.15 3.57 -9.99
CA ALA A 498 -1.53 3.16 -11.24
C ALA A 498 -0.24 2.36 -11.00
N LEU A 499 0.58 2.77 -10.02
CA LEU A 499 1.75 2.02 -9.58
C LEU A 499 1.35 0.66 -9.03
N ALA A 500 0.32 0.57 -8.19
CA ALA A 500 -0.18 -0.70 -7.66
C ALA A 500 -0.71 -1.61 -8.76
N ARG A 501 -1.41 -1.07 -9.78
CA ARG A 501 -1.86 -1.84 -10.95
C ARG A 501 -0.66 -2.37 -11.75
N ARG A 502 0.35 -1.53 -12.00
CA ARG A 502 1.60 -1.96 -12.65
C ARG A 502 2.30 -3.06 -11.86
N GLU A 503 2.43 -2.89 -10.55
CA GLU A 503 3.00 -3.89 -9.65
C GLU A 503 2.24 -5.22 -9.75
N ASN A 504 0.91 -5.20 -9.79
CA ASN A 504 0.09 -6.41 -9.98
C ASN A 504 0.37 -7.08 -11.33
N VAL A 505 0.49 -6.31 -12.41
CA VAL A 505 0.80 -6.84 -13.74
C VAL A 505 2.20 -7.45 -13.78
N LEU A 506 3.20 -6.81 -13.16
CA LEU A 506 4.56 -7.36 -13.04
C LEU A 506 4.59 -8.65 -12.18
N GLU A 507 3.78 -8.70 -11.12
CA GLU A 507 3.63 -9.89 -10.31
C GLU A 507 2.98 -11.03 -11.11
N PHE A 508 2.06 -10.72 -12.03
CA PHE A 508 1.50 -11.70 -12.96
C PHE A 508 2.58 -12.28 -13.90
N VAL A 509 3.49 -11.46 -14.41
CA VAL A 509 4.65 -11.94 -15.19
C VAL A 509 5.52 -12.87 -14.34
N GLY A 510 5.72 -12.54 -13.07
CA GLY A 510 6.40 -13.42 -12.12
C GLY A 510 5.70 -14.79 -11.98
N ALA A 511 4.36 -14.82 -11.91
CA ALA A 511 3.59 -16.06 -11.85
C ALA A 511 3.73 -16.91 -13.14
N VAL A 512 3.75 -16.26 -14.30
CA VAL A 512 3.98 -16.94 -15.59
C VAL A 512 5.36 -17.56 -15.66
N LYS A 513 6.39 -16.82 -15.26
CA LYS A 513 7.77 -17.31 -15.21
C LYS A 513 7.91 -18.51 -14.29
N GLU A 514 7.33 -18.42 -13.13
CA GLU A 514 7.32 -19.49 -12.14
C GLU A 514 6.63 -20.76 -12.67
N PHE A 515 5.51 -20.60 -13.40
CA PHE A 515 4.83 -21.70 -14.06
C PHE A 515 5.71 -22.33 -15.13
N GLU A 516 6.39 -21.52 -15.94
CA GLU A 516 7.31 -21.98 -16.99
C GLU A 516 8.51 -22.77 -16.41
N GLU A 517 9.10 -22.30 -15.32
CA GLU A 517 10.20 -23.00 -14.62
C GLU A 517 9.78 -24.35 -14.01
N GLN A 518 8.51 -24.48 -13.59
CA GLN A 518 7.99 -25.72 -12.96
C GLN A 518 7.51 -26.77 -13.97
N HIS A 519 7.21 -26.37 -15.19
CA HIS A 519 6.59 -27.26 -16.19
C HIS A 519 7.45 -27.27 -17.47
N GLU A 520 8.18 -28.34 -17.68
CA GLU A 520 8.95 -28.54 -18.91
C GLU A 520 7.99 -28.51 -20.14
N GLY A 521 8.25 -27.60 -21.08
CA GLY A 521 7.36 -27.38 -22.23
C GLY A 521 6.06 -26.65 -21.90
N ALA A 522 6.09 -25.74 -20.90
CA ALA A 522 4.94 -24.92 -20.54
C ALA A 522 4.34 -24.19 -21.74
N THR A 523 3.04 -24.38 -21.98
CA THR A 523 2.30 -23.70 -23.03
C THR A 523 1.35 -22.67 -22.45
N LEU A 524 0.98 -21.66 -23.26
CA LEU A 524 -0.02 -20.66 -22.86
C LEU A 524 -1.37 -21.30 -22.49
N ALA A 525 -1.80 -22.35 -23.22
CA ALA A 525 -3.02 -23.09 -22.91
C ALA A 525 -2.96 -23.74 -21.53
N ALA A 526 -1.84 -24.43 -21.21
CA ALA A 526 -1.66 -25.07 -19.90
C ALA A 526 -1.61 -24.05 -18.75
N PHE A 527 -1.02 -22.88 -18.98
CA PHE A 527 -1.03 -21.79 -18.00
C PHE A 527 -2.44 -21.27 -17.75
N LEU A 528 -3.22 -21.02 -18.79
CA LEU A 528 -4.61 -20.53 -18.66
C LEU A 528 -5.52 -21.59 -18.00
N GLU A 529 -5.30 -22.87 -18.24
CA GLU A 529 -5.97 -23.95 -17.52
C GLU A 529 -5.64 -23.90 -16.01
N ASN A 530 -4.37 -23.72 -15.66
CA ASN A 530 -3.96 -23.56 -14.27
C ASN A 530 -4.63 -22.34 -13.61
N VAL A 531 -4.67 -21.19 -14.29
CA VAL A 531 -5.36 -19.98 -13.82
C VAL A 531 -6.86 -20.23 -13.62
N ALA A 532 -7.51 -20.92 -14.54
CA ALA A 532 -8.95 -21.25 -14.46
C ALA A 532 -9.25 -22.16 -13.27
N LEU A 533 -8.43 -23.21 -13.06
CA LEU A 533 -8.59 -24.13 -11.93
C LEU A 533 -8.39 -23.42 -10.58
N VAL A 534 -7.44 -22.49 -10.50
CA VAL A 534 -7.22 -21.64 -9.32
C VAL A 534 -8.47 -20.79 -9.05
N THR A 535 -9.03 -20.16 -10.07
CA THR A 535 -10.22 -19.28 -9.94
C THR A 535 -11.49 -20.05 -9.59
N ASP A 536 -11.68 -21.30 -10.08
CA ASP A 536 -12.86 -22.12 -9.79
C ASP A 536 -12.88 -22.69 -8.38
N LEU A 537 -11.71 -23.04 -7.82
CA LEU A 537 -11.60 -23.45 -6.42
C LEU A 537 -11.99 -22.31 -5.45
N ASP A 538 -11.81 -21.08 -5.88
CA ASP A 538 -12.19 -19.89 -5.13
C ASP A 538 -13.70 -19.64 -5.06
N ARG A 539 -14.49 -20.15 -6.00
CA ARG A 539 -15.95 -19.93 -6.08
C ARG A 539 -16.77 -20.78 -5.11
N GLN A 540 -16.17 -21.74 -4.41
CA GLN A 540 -16.86 -22.52 -3.37
C GLN A 540 -16.98 -21.73 -2.05
N GLU A 541 -17.73 -20.64 -2.08
CA GLU A 541 -17.81 -19.63 -1.01
C GLU A 541 -18.87 -19.89 0.09
N ASP A 542 -19.52 -21.02 0.15
CA ASP A 542 -20.57 -21.28 1.15
C ASP A 542 -20.03 -21.74 2.54
N SER A 543 -18.71 -21.58 2.81
CA SER A 543 -18.17 -21.86 4.13
C SER A 543 -18.16 -20.61 5.00
N PRO A 544 -18.88 -20.55 6.14
CA PRO A 544 -18.88 -19.40 7.04
C PRO A 544 -17.54 -19.20 7.78
N GLN A 545 -16.54 -20.02 7.53
CA GLN A 545 -15.23 -19.99 8.21
C GLN A 545 -14.11 -19.83 7.19
N PHE A 546 -13.58 -18.63 7.07
CA PHE A 546 -12.41 -18.28 6.24
C PHE A 546 -11.41 -17.47 7.06
N ILE A 547 -10.12 -17.61 6.73
CA ILE A 547 -9.09 -16.71 7.25
C ILE A 547 -9.13 -15.37 6.50
N THR A 548 -8.62 -14.34 7.13
CA THR A 548 -8.58 -13.00 6.50
C THR A 548 -7.16 -12.63 6.09
N LEU A 549 -6.96 -12.32 4.81
CA LEU A 549 -5.76 -11.73 4.26
C LEU A 549 -5.96 -10.23 4.14
N MET A 550 -5.04 -9.40 4.64
CA MET A 550 -5.15 -7.94 4.54
C MET A 550 -3.81 -7.24 4.68
N THR A 551 -3.77 -5.96 4.26
CA THR A 551 -2.60 -5.13 4.58
C THR A 551 -2.58 -4.77 6.06
N LEU A 552 -1.39 -4.48 6.59
CA LEU A 552 -1.21 -3.99 7.96
C LEU A 552 -2.05 -2.73 8.25
N HIS A 553 -2.18 -1.80 7.29
CA HIS A 553 -3.02 -0.62 7.44
C HIS A 553 -4.50 -0.96 7.61
N SER A 554 -5.00 -1.92 6.82
CA SER A 554 -6.39 -2.37 6.89
C SER A 554 -6.73 -3.10 8.18
N ALA A 555 -5.71 -3.58 8.93
CA ALA A 555 -5.89 -4.28 10.19
C ALA A 555 -6.17 -3.34 11.37
N LYS A 556 -5.98 -2.01 11.22
CA LYS A 556 -6.29 -1.04 12.29
C LYS A 556 -7.76 -1.11 12.68
N GLY A 557 -8.02 -1.15 13.99
CA GLY A 557 -9.37 -1.30 14.54
C GLY A 557 -9.92 -2.74 14.59
N LEU A 558 -9.21 -3.71 13.98
CA LEU A 558 -9.59 -5.13 14.04
C LEU A 558 -8.77 -5.89 15.09
N GLU A 559 -9.19 -7.13 15.39
CA GLU A 559 -8.48 -8.02 16.33
C GLU A 559 -8.81 -9.47 16.04
N PHE A 560 -7.83 -10.37 16.25
CA PHE A 560 -7.93 -11.79 15.93
C PHE A 560 -7.25 -12.64 17.00
N ASP A 561 -7.71 -13.87 17.21
CA ASP A 561 -7.05 -14.80 18.13
C ASP A 561 -5.62 -15.13 17.68
N ALA A 562 -5.41 -15.25 16.37
CA ALA A 562 -4.11 -15.53 15.79
C ALA A 562 -3.79 -14.56 14.63
N VAL A 563 -2.61 -13.95 14.66
CA VAL A 563 -2.13 -13.04 13.64
C VAL A 563 -0.77 -13.53 13.11
N PHE A 564 -0.66 -13.55 11.80
CA PHE A 564 0.60 -13.72 11.07
C PHE A 564 0.99 -12.37 10.48
N VAL A 565 2.25 -11.95 10.65
CA VAL A 565 2.84 -10.81 9.95
C VAL A 565 3.90 -11.36 9.01
N ALA A 566 3.63 -11.32 7.71
CA ALA A 566 4.47 -11.89 6.67
C ALA A 566 5.36 -10.82 6.00
N GLY A 567 6.57 -11.24 5.61
CA GLY A 567 7.49 -10.40 4.86
C GLY A 567 8.18 -9.32 5.70
N LEU A 568 8.61 -9.65 6.93
CA LEU A 568 9.42 -8.75 7.77
C LEU A 568 10.87 -8.69 7.26
N GLU A 569 11.08 -7.90 6.20
CA GLU A 569 12.33 -7.82 5.44
C GLU A 569 12.73 -6.37 5.17
N GLU A 570 14.03 -6.05 5.28
CA GLU A 570 14.54 -4.74 4.89
C GLU A 570 14.26 -4.43 3.41
N GLY A 571 13.68 -3.27 3.15
CA GLY A 571 13.27 -2.85 1.81
C GLY A 571 11.82 -3.23 1.44
N LEU A 572 11.18 -4.15 2.18
CA LEU A 572 9.78 -4.51 2.06
C LEU A 572 8.99 -4.01 3.28
N PHE A 573 9.40 -4.41 4.47
CA PHE A 573 8.84 -3.95 5.74
C PHE A 573 9.92 -3.90 6.83
N PRO A 574 10.53 -2.72 7.08
CA PRO A 574 10.19 -1.38 6.54
C PRO A 574 10.44 -1.24 5.05
N SER A 575 9.66 -0.38 4.41
CA SER A 575 9.77 -0.14 2.96
C SER A 575 11.10 0.52 2.58
N SER A 576 11.58 0.31 1.34
CA SER A 576 12.80 0.96 0.85
C SER A 576 12.72 2.50 0.89
N ARG A 577 11.51 3.07 0.76
CA ARG A 577 11.27 4.52 0.80
C ARG A 577 11.45 5.15 2.19
N SER A 578 11.42 4.35 3.24
CA SER A 578 11.62 4.82 4.63
C SER A 578 13.06 4.68 5.12
N ARG A 579 13.99 4.15 4.27
CA ARG A 579 15.37 3.87 4.69
C ARG A 579 16.15 5.13 5.11
N ASP A 580 15.94 6.21 4.35
CA ASP A 580 16.67 7.48 4.50
C ASP A 580 15.79 8.59 5.09
N ASP A 581 14.59 8.25 5.57
CA ASP A 581 13.61 9.16 6.14
C ASP A 581 13.18 8.64 7.52
N GLU A 582 13.66 9.29 8.57
CA GLU A 582 13.44 8.86 9.96
C GLU A 582 11.96 8.93 10.34
N ASP A 583 11.23 9.94 9.88
CA ASP A 583 9.80 10.11 10.19
C ASP A 583 8.97 8.98 9.56
N ARG A 584 9.30 8.60 8.33
CA ARG A 584 8.68 7.45 7.66
C ARG A 584 9.07 6.14 8.33
N LEU A 585 10.31 5.99 8.78
CA LEU A 585 10.73 4.79 9.50
C LEU A 585 9.97 4.65 10.83
N GLN A 586 9.74 5.74 11.53
CA GLN A 586 8.92 5.76 12.74
C GLN A 586 7.46 5.36 12.43
N GLU A 587 6.88 5.81 11.31
CA GLU A 587 5.55 5.41 10.88
C GLU A 587 5.50 3.91 10.53
N GLU A 588 6.49 3.36 9.82
CA GLU A 588 6.60 1.92 9.57
C GLU A 588 6.72 1.10 10.88
N ARG A 589 7.42 1.63 11.88
CA ARG A 589 7.51 0.98 13.20
C ARG A 589 6.17 1.02 13.94
N ARG A 590 5.41 2.12 13.86
CA ARG A 590 4.03 2.18 14.37
C ARG A 590 3.14 1.18 13.64
N LEU A 591 3.32 1.01 12.34
CA LEU A 591 2.58 0.02 11.55
C LEU A 591 2.91 -1.41 12.00
N CYS A 592 4.18 -1.70 12.32
CA CYS A 592 4.57 -2.99 12.91
C CYS A 592 3.89 -3.21 14.28
N TYR A 593 3.94 -2.21 15.15
CA TYR A 593 3.26 -2.22 16.44
C TYR A 593 1.75 -2.45 16.28
N VAL A 594 1.10 -1.75 15.34
CA VAL A 594 -0.32 -1.98 15.03
C VAL A 594 -0.57 -3.43 14.65
N GLY A 595 0.22 -3.98 13.70
CA GLY A 595 0.09 -5.37 13.26
C GLY A 595 0.23 -6.38 14.41
N MET A 596 1.27 -6.25 15.23
CA MET A 596 1.51 -7.13 16.37
C MET A 596 0.36 -7.07 17.40
N THR A 597 -0.13 -5.87 17.71
CA THR A 597 -1.20 -5.65 18.70
C THR A 597 -2.59 -6.03 18.21
N ARG A 598 -2.73 -6.55 16.98
CA ARG A 598 -4.00 -7.17 16.52
C ARG A 598 -4.18 -8.59 17.08
N ALA A 599 -3.10 -9.23 17.52
CA ALA A 599 -3.13 -10.58 18.07
C ALA A 599 -3.65 -10.60 19.49
N LYS A 600 -4.60 -11.51 19.79
CA LYS A 600 -5.08 -11.79 21.13
C LYS A 600 -4.18 -12.82 21.82
N LYS A 601 -3.96 -14.00 21.19
CA LYS A 601 -3.32 -15.17 21.79
C LYS A 601 -2.07 -15.64 21.08
N TYR A 602 -2.05 -15.60 19.74
CA TYR A 602 -1.00 -16.18 18.93
C TYR A 602 -0.45 -15.13 17.94
N LEU A 603 0.84 -14.84 18.04
CA LEU A 603 1.55 -14.00 17.09
C LEU A 603 2.62 -14.82 16.38
N CYS A 604 2.57 -14.77 15.06
CA CYS A 604 3.51 -15.45 14.17
C CYS A 604 4.15 -14.41 13.26
N LEU A 605 5.47 -14.34 13.24
CA LEU A 605 6.26 -13.41 12.41
C LEU A 605 7.06 -14.22 11.40
N SER A 606 7.15 -13.74 10.15
CA SER A 606 7.91 -14.44 9.13
C SER A 606 8.65 -13.50 8.19
N TRP A 607 9.75 -14.00 7.63
CA TRP A 607 10.54 -13.35 6.60
C TRP A 607 11.19 -14.39 5.70
N ALA A 608 11.51 -14.01 4.46
CA ALA A 608 12.18 -14.84 3.48
C ALA A 608 13.52 -14.24 3.07
N LYS A 609 14.56 -15.10 2.93
CA LYS A 609 15.91 -14.67 2.51
C LYS A 609 15.94 -14.20 1.06
N ARG A 610 15.11 -14.79 0.24
CA ARG A 610 14.93 -14.46 -1.17
C ARG A 610 13.45 -14.26 -1.43
N ARG A 611 13.10 -13.21 -2.13
CA ARG A 611 11.72 -12.92 -2.51
C ARG A 611 11.65 -12.46 -3.96
N SER A 612 10.71 -13.02 -4.70
CA SER A 612 10.33 -12.56 -6.03
C SER A 612 9.11 -11.66 -5.89
N LEU A 613 9.29 -10.37 -6.14
CA LEU A 613 8.21 -9.40 -6.23
C LEU A 613 8.40 -8.56 -7.50
N PHE A 614 7.31 -8.28 -8.22
CA PHE A 614 7.34 -7.45 -9.43
C PHE A 614 8.32 -7.96 -10.50
N ASN A 615 8.39 -9.28 -10.67
CA ASN A 615 9.34 -9.97 -11.56
C ASN A 615 10.83 -9.70 -11.24
N GLN A 616 11.13 -9.22 -10.04
CA GLN A 616 12.49 -8.99 -9.56
C GLN A 616 12.79 -9.89 -8.37
N ILE A 617 13.90 -10.58 -8.41
CA ILE A 617 14.37 -11.36 -7.27
C ILE A 617 15.23 -10.45 -6.39
N SER A 618 14.81 -10.28 -5.16
CA SER A 618 15.58 -9.59 -4.12
C SER A 618 16.12 -10.56 -3.09
N HIS A 619 17.30 -10.27 -2.58
CA HIS A 619 17.86 -10.93 -1.40
C HIS A 619 17.83 -9.91 -0.27
N ASN A 620 16.87 -10.08 0.62
CA ASN A 620 16.63 -9.14 1.69
C ASN A 620 17.21 -9.66 3.01
N ASP A 621 17.73 -8.75 3.79
CA ASP A 621 18.04 -9.02 5.19
C ASP A 621 16.72 -9.04 5.98
N ARG A 622 16.75 -9.70 7.15
CA ARG A 622 15.60 -9.66 8.04
C ARG A 622 15.33 -8.23 8.50
N SER A 623 14.07 -7.89 8.70
CA SER A 623 13.65 -6.59 9.18
C SER A 623 14.31 -6.24 10.51
N ARG A 624 14.77 -5.00 10.65
CA ARG A 624 15.27 -4.45 11.92
C ARG A 624 14.25 -4.56 13.06
N PHE A 625 12.97 -4.55 12.75
CA PHE A 625 11.91 -4.71 13.75
C PHE A 625 11.97 -6.07 14.46
N LEU A 626 12.48 -7.11 13.81
CA LEU A 626 12.71 -8.41 14.44
C LEU A 626 13.90 -8.37 15.41
N ASP A 627 14.89 -7.51 15.18
CA ASP A 627 16.05 -7.33 16.08
C ASP A 627 15.68 -6.50 17.32
N GLU A 628 14.61 -5.72 17.23
CA GLU A 628 14.06 -4.94 18.33
C GLU A 628 13.26 -5.80 19.33
N ILE A 629 12.92 -7.06 18.98
CA ILE A 629 12.21 -7.99 19.85
C ILE A 629 13.20 -8.83 20.66
N PRO A 630 13.12 -8.85 22.00
CA PRO A 630 13.97 -9.69 22.82
C PRO A 630 13.84 -11.19 22.48
N ALA A 631 14.96 -11.88 22.30
CA ALA A 631 14.99 -13.29 21.91
C ALA A 631 14.23 -14.22 22.89
N ARG A 632 14.13 -13.84 24.18
CA ARG A 632 13.36 -14.60 25.18
C ARG A 632 11.88 -14.72 24.88
N LEU A 633 11.31 -13.74 24.14
CA LEU A 633 9.89 -13.67 23.75
C LEU A 633 9.60 -14.45 22.48
N MET A 634 10.63 -14.80 21.71
CA MET A 634 10.51 -15.51 20.44
C MET A 634 10.88 -16.99 20.58
N SER A 635 10.35 -17.79 19.66
CA SER A 635 10.74 -19.19 19.46
C SER A 635 10.84 -19.47 17.96
N ASP A 636 12.01 -19.99 17.53
CA ASP A 636 12.19 -20.45 16.17
C ASP A 636 11.33 -21.70 15.94
N ASP A 637 10.36 -21.60 15.07
CA ASP A 637 9.42 -22.68 14.74
C ASP A 637 9.71 -23.32 13.36
N TRP A 638 10.61 -22.74 12.57
CA TRP A 638 10.95 -23.20 11.23
C TRP A 638 11.50 -24.63 11.23
N ALA A 639 12.59 -24.86 11.93
CA ALA A 639 13.26 -26.17 11.97
C ALA A 639 12.36 -27.27 12.50
N ARG A 640 11.50 -26.97 13.49
CA ARG A 640 10.57 -27.94 14.07
C ARG A 640 9.41 -28.29 13.16
N THR A 641 9.02 -27.38 12.28
CA THR A 641 7.85 -27.54 11.40
C THR A 641 8.24 -28.26 10.13
N MET A 642 9.36 -27.91 9.51
CA MET A 642 9.77 -28.43 8.20
C MET A 642 10.48 -29.80 8.30
N ASN A 643 11.25 -30.06 9.35
CA ASN A 643 11.85 -31.40 9.54
C ASN A 643 10.83 -32.53 9.66
N LYS A 644 9.57 -32.29 10.04
CA LYS A 644 8.51 -33.29 10.03
C LYS A 644 7.91 -33.54 8.66
N HIS A 645 7.95 -32.57 7.74
CA HIS A 645 7.35 -32.72 6.40
C HIS A 645 8.36 -33.16 5.33
N PHE A 646 9.63 -32.80 5.49
CA PHE A 646 10.70 -33.17 4.55
C PHE A 646 11.65 -34.23 5.08
N GLY A 647 11.55 -34.60 6.34
CA GLY A 647 12.40 -35.65 6.98
C GLY A 647 12.19 -37.06 6.47
N ASP A 648 11.13 -37.35 5.71
CA ASP A 648 10.90 -38.63 5.05
C ASP A 648 11.28 -38.67 3.56
N ARG A 649 11.71 -37.58 2.98
CA ARG A 649 12.41 -37.62 1.69
C ARG A 649 13.88 -37.91 2.00
N LYS A 650 14.26 -39.18 1.92
CA LYS A 650 15.66 -39.55 1.70
C LYS A 650 16.17 -38.65 0.58
N GLU A 651 17.21 -37.84 0.88
CA GLU A 651 17.99 -37.23 -0.19
C GLU A 651 18.25 -38.33 -1.22
N PRO A 652 18.05 -38.11 -2.52
CA PRO A 652 18.46 -39.07 -3.52
C PRO A 652 19.96 -39.23 -3.28
N GLU A 653 20.36 -40.40 -2.83
CA GLU A 653 21.76 -40.81 -2.79
C GLU A 653 22.27 -40.68 -4.23
N PHE A 654 22.94 -39.60 -4.51
CA PHE A 654 23.77 -39.54 -5.70
C PHE A 654 24.78 -40.65 -5.53
N PRO A 655 24.81 -41.65 -6.44
CA PRO A 655 25.78 -42.73 -6.32
C PRO A 655 27.16 -42.07 -6.28
N THR A 656 27.87 -42.27 -5.19
CA THR A 656 29.28 -41.99 -5.06
C THR A 656 29.97 -42.70 -6.20
N ARG A 657 30.36 -41.96 -7.23
CA ARG A 657 31.18 -42.48 -8.31
C ARG A 657 32.47 -42.98 -7.68
N GLN A 658 32.50 -44.30 -7.45
CA GLN A 658 33.77 -45.02 -7.25
C GLN A 658 34.69 -44.70 -8.43
N ALA A 659 35.93 -44.44 -8.07
CA ALA A 659 37.08 -44.19 -8.90
C ALA A 659 36.90 -44.49 -10.39
N ALA A 660 36.67 -43.47 -11.20
CA ALA A 660 36.77 -43.57 -12.64
C ALA A 660 38.17 -43.15 -13.07
N VAL A 661 38.85 -44.13 -13.64
CA VAL A 661 39.92 -44.12 -14.60
C VAL A 661 40.32 -42.72 -15.10
N GLN A 662 41.56 -42.33 -14.86
CA GLN A 662 42.22 -41.11 -15.43
C GLN A 662 42.15 -41.16 -16.96
N PRO A 663 41.71 -40.07 -17.62
CA PRO A 663 41.92 -39.94 -19.08
C PRO A 663 43.41 -39.70 -19.38
N PRO A 664 43.95 -40.20 -20.50
CA PRO A 664 45.34 -40.03 -20.86
C PRO A 664 45.68 -38.58 -21.11
N GLN A 665 46.76 -38.10 -20.53
CA GLN A 665 47.33 -36.78 -20.77
C GLN A 665 47.95 -36.70 -22.18
N PRO A 666 47.70 -35.66 -22.97
CA PRO A 666 48.52 -35.41 -24.14
C PRO A 666 49.86 -34.81 -23.71
N SER A 667 50.93 -35.55 -24.02
CA SER A 667 52.29 -35.08 -23.84
C SER A 667 52.65 -34.03 -24.96
N PHE A 668 52.74 -32.78 -24.60
CA PHE A 668 53.57 -31.81 -25.34
C PHE A 668 54.48 -31.10 -24.34
N GLY A 669 55.73 -31.45 -24.38
CA GLY A 669 56.76 -30.83 -23.57
C GLY A 669 57.21 -29.51 -24.16
N ILE A 670 57.34 -28.49 -23.32
CA ILE A 670 58.26 -27.37 -23.46
C ILE A 670 59.00 -27.25 -22.12
N PRO A 671 60.34 -27.29 -22.12
CA PRO A 671 61.11 -27.24 -20.89
C PRO A 671 61.33 -25.81 -20.45
N GLY A 672 61.10 -25.56 -19.14
CA GLY A 672 61.67 -24.38 -18.51
C GLY A 672 60.74 -23.61 -17.62
N MET A 673 61.05 -23.58 -16.32
CA MET A 673 60.54 -22.74 -15.20
C MET A 673 59.29 -23.20 -14.48
N GLY A 674 59.50 -24.15 -13.59
CA GLY A 674 58.67 -24.35 -12.41
C GLY A 674 59.53 -24.10 -11.16
N GLN A 675 59.40 -22.94 -10.57
CA GLN A 675 59.79 -22.74 -9.17
C GLN A 675 58.56 -22.59 -8.31
N ARG A 676 58.46 -23.46 -7.31
CA ARG A 676 57.41 -23.44 -6.27
C ARG A 676 57.57 -22.22 -5.39
N LEU A 677 56.46 -21.55 -5.12
CA LEU A 677 56.35 -20.31 -4.28
C LEU A 677 56.49 -20.55 -2.79
N ASP A 678 56.86 -21.75 -2.34
CA ASP A 678 56.94 -22.16 -0.94
C ASP A 678 58.38 -22.08 -0.35
N GLN A 679 59.36 -21.58 -1.08
CA GLN A 679 60.74 -21.47 -0.61
C GLN A 679 61.30 -20.05 -0.58
N ILE A 680 60.52 -19.05 -0.26
CA ILE A 680 61.02 -17.70 0.01
C ILE A 680 61.06 -17.48 1.51
N PRO A 681 62.24 -17.31 2.18
CA PRO A 681 62.32 -17.05 3.58
C PRO A 681 61.86 -15.63 3.88
N GLY A 682 60.87 -15.50 4.81
CA GLY A 682 60.51 -14.19 5.37
C GLY A 682 59.03 -13.84 5.45
N VAL A 683 58.09 -14.73 5.06
CA VAL A 683 56.68 -14.40 5.16
C VAL A 683 56.07 -15.01 6.42
N HIS A 684 55.92 -14.20 7.46
CA HIS A 684 55.20 -14.54 8.67
C HIS A 684 53.70 -14.56 8.40
N LYS A 685 53.03 -15.67 8.77
CA LYS A 685 51.56 -15.77 8.83
C LYS A 685 51.01 -14.85 9.90
N GLY A 686 50.55 -13.68 9.50
CA GLY A 686 49.75 -12.78 10.35
C GLY A 686 48.32 -12.66 9.81
N PHE A 687 47.33 -12.93 10.64
CA PHE A 687 45.91 -12.72 10.36
C PHE A 687 45.66 -11.27 9.96
N ILE A 688 45.31 -11.02 8.71
CA ILE A 688 44.91 -9.69 8.24
C ILE A 688 43.39 -9.61 8.34
N LYS A 689 42.86 -8.79 9.26
CA LYS A 689 41.47 -8.33 9.25
C LYS A 689 41.23 -7.50 7.99
N PRO A 690 40.12 -7.67 7.30
CA PRO A 690 39.83 -6.85 6.13
C PRO A 690 39.61 -5.39 6.57
N LYS A 691 40.38 -4.47 6.02
CA LYS A 691 40.16 -3.04 6.08
C LYS A 691 38.98 -2.65 5.20
N PRO A 692 38.21 -1.61 5.57
CA PRO A 692 37.11 -1.13 4.73
C PRO A 692 37.64 -0.67 3.36
N LYS A 693 36.88 -1.01 2.30
CA LYS A 693 37.19 -0.58 0.95
C LYS A 693 37.24 0.95 0.88
N ARG A 694 38.40 1.49 0.61
CA ARG A 694 38.53 2.87 0.16
C ARG A 694 37.79 3.03 -1.16
N SER A 695 36.99 4.09 -1.29
CA SER A 695 36.44 4.58 -2.55
C SER A 695 37.55 4.64 -3.61
N ALA A 696 37.24 4.13 -4.80
CA ALA A 696 38.14 4.26 -5.96
C ALA A 696 38.44 5.75 -6.20
N PRO A 697 39.65 6.11 -6.64
CA PRO A 697 39.96 7.49 -6.97
C PRO A 697 39.01 7.97 -8.09
N ALA A 698 38.49 9.17 -7.95
CA ALA A 698 37.62 9.79 -8.96
C ALA A 698 38.42 9.86 -10.30
N THR A 699 37.89 9.16 -11.28
CA THR A 699 38.48 9.16 -12.64
C THR A 699 38.25 10.54 -13.22
N THR A 700 39.33 11.29 -13.47
CA THR A 700 39.26 12.57 -14.17
C THR A 700 39.29 12.32 -15.69
N PHE A 701 38.30 12.89 -16.37
CA PHE A 701 38.23 12.83 -17.83
C PHE A 701 38.71 14.15 -18.42
N GLU A 702 39.40 14.07 -19.56
CA GLU A 702 39.84 15.24 -20.34
C GLU A 702 39.31 15.15 -21.78
N ALA A 703 39.16 16.30 -22.45
CA ALA A 703 38.76 16.30 -23.83
C ALA A 703 39.83 15.59 -24.71
N GLY A 704 39.36 14.61 -25.47
CA GLY A 704 40.23 13.73 -26.28
C GLY A 704 40.40 12.32 -25.71
N ASP A 705 40.01 12.07 -24.44
CA ASP A 705 40.08 10.74 -23.83
C ASP A 705 39.22 9.74 -24.61
N ARG A 706 39.73 8.54 -24.82
CA ARG A 706 38.94 7.40 -25.31
C ARG A 706 38.26 6.72 -24.13
N VAL A 707 36.98 6.45 -24.28
CA VAL A 707 36.18 5.83 -23.23
C VAL A 707 35.31 4.70 -23.79
N LEU A 708 35.05 3.71 -22.97
CA LEU A 708 34.14 2.60 -23.27
C LEU A 708 32.87 2.73 -22.44
N HIS A 709 31.73 2.73 -23.10
CA HIS A 709 30.42 2.67 -22.46
C HIS A 709 29.76 1.34 -22.76
N ARG A 710 29.20 0.69 -21.72
CA ARG A 710 28.63 -0.66 -21.79
C ARG A 710 27.55 -0.82 -22.88
N LYS A 711 26.76 0.25 -23.14
CA LYS A 711 25.66 0.25 -24.12
C LYS A 711 26.02 0.90 -25.45
N PHE A 712 26.93 1.89 -25.48
CA PHE A 712 27.19 2.70 -26.66
C PHE A 712 28.56 2.37 -27.33
N GLY A 713 29.33 1.46 -26.72
CA GLY A 713 30.64 1.07 -27.24
C GLY A 713 31.71 2.12 -26.96
N GLU A 714 32.75 2.16 -27.83
CA GLU A 714 33.83 3.11 -27.73
C GLU A 714 33.40 4.50 -28.20
N GLY A 715 33.87 5.52 -27.47
CA GLY A 715 33.64 6.92 -27.79
C GLY A 715 34.81 7.81 -27.39
N THR A 716 34.79 9.06 -27.83
CA THR A 716 35.82 10.06 -27.51
C THR A 716 35.17 11.21 -26.73
N VAL A 717 35.77 11.61 -25.63
CA VAL A 717 35.34 12.74 -24.81
C VAL A 717 35.55 14.04 -25.60
N LYS A 718 34.48 14.80 -25.80
CA LYS A 718 34.47 16.09 -26.49
C LYS A 718 34.59 17.27 -25.56
N LEU A 719 33.89 17.21 -24.45
CA LEU A 719 33.77 18.32 -23.49
C LEU A 719 33.58 17.78 -22.06
N VAL A 720 34.24 18.41 -21.11
CA VAL A 720 34.05 18.17 -19.68
C VAL A 720 33.66 19.50 -19.02
N GLU A 721 32.54 19.53 -18.36
CA GLU A 721 31.97 20.71 -17.67
C GLU A 721 31.83 20.41 -16.16
N GLY A 722 32.35 21.27 -15.30
CA GLY A 722 32.24 21.11 -13.84
C GLY A 722 33.36 20.28 -13.19
N GLY A 723 33.23 20.02 -11.89
CA GLY A 723 34.23 19.29 -11.07
C GLY A 723 34.03 17.78 -11.03
N PRO A 724 34.91 17.04 -10.33
CA PRO A 724 34.88 15.55 -10.27
C PRO A 724 33.61 14.98 -9.61
N SER A 725 32.90 15.76 -8.79
CA SER A 725 31.71 15.32 -8.03
C SER A 725 30.38 15.73 -8.67
N ASP A 726 30.36 16.81 -9.44
CA ASP A 726 29.14 17.42 -10.02
C ASP A 726 29.28 17.70 -11.53
N GLY A 727 30.40 17.30 -12.13
CA GLY A 727 30.73 17.52 -13.53
C GLY A 727 29.93 16.65 -14.50
N ARG A 728 29.86 17.13 -15.75
CA ARG A 728 29.28 16.42 -16.89
C ARG A 728 30.32 16.21 -17.98
N VAL A 729 30.29 15.04 -18.60
CA VAL A 729 31.16 14.70 -19.74
C VAL A 729 30.30 14.44 -20.98
N THR A 730 30.66 15.09 -22.09
CA THR A 730 30.05 14.84 -23.40
C THR A 730 30.97 13.91 -24.20
N VAL A 731 30.44 12.74 -24.57
CA VAL A 731 31.18 11.71 -25.33
C VAL A 731 30.55 11.54 -26.70
N ALA A 732 31.38 11.56 -27.73
CA ALA A 732 30.97 11.26 -29.11
C ALA A 732 31.22 9.77 -29.41
N PHE A 733 30.13 9.04 -29.69
CA PHE A 733 30.14 7.62 -30.09
C PHE A 733 29.93 7.49 -31.60
N THR A 734 30.70 6.64 -32.27
CA THR A 734 30.67 6.50 -33.74
C THR A 734 29.29 6.11 -34.29
N ALA A 735 28.56 5.25 -33.56
CA ALA A 735 27.26 4.74 -34.01
C ALA A 735 26.06 5.51 -33.42
N TYR A 736 26.24 6.31 -32.34
CA TYR A 736 25.14 6.87 -31.56
C TYR A 736 25.22 8.40 -31.36
N GLY A 737 26.19 9.06 -31.98
CA GLY A 737 26.39 10.51 -31.87
C GLY A 737 26.84 10.96 -30.48
N GLU A 738 26.64 12.24 -30.16
CA GLU A 738 27.05 12.81 -28.88
C GLU A 738 26.07 12.53 -27.77
N LYS A 739 26.58 12.11 -26.60
CA LYS A 739 25.79 11.87 -25.38
C LYS A 739 26.43 12.54 -24.16
N LYS A 740 25.62 13.17 -23.30
CA LYS A 740 26.09 13.79 -22.04
C LYS A 740 25.84 12.84 -20.86
N PHE A 741 26.84 12.71 -19.98
CA PHE A 741 26.79 11.90 -18.78
C PHE A 741 27.23 12.72 -17.55
N ALA A 742 26.66 12.43 -16.39
CA ALA A 742 27.17 12.94 -15.12
C ALA A 742 28.38 12.10 -14.68
N ILE A 743 29.51 12.72 -14.38
CA ILE A 743 30.78 12.03 -14.09
C ILE A 743 30.65 11.09 -12.87
N SER A 744 29.88 11.47 -11.88
CA SER A 744 29.70 10.71 -10.62
C SER A 744 28.98 9.38 -10.76
N VAL A 745 28.17 9.19 -11.83
CA VAL A 745 27.32 8.00 -12.03
C VAL A 745 27.45 7.38 -13.42
N ALA A 746 28.29 7.96 -14.29
CA ALA A 746 28.42 7.49 -15.65
C ALA A 746 29.10 6.11 -15.73
N PRO A 747 28.49 5.10 -16.38
CA PRO A 747 29.10 3.79 -16.58
C PRO A 747 30.11 3.81 -17.75
N ILE A 748 31.04 4.77 -17.70
CA ILE A 748 32.12 4.94 -18.69
C ILE A 748 33.46 4.64 -18.05
N VAL A 749 34.30 3.90 -18.78
CA VAL A 749 35.65 3.55 -18.36
C VAL A 749 36.63 4.17 -19.34
N LYS A 750 37.65 4.87 -18.85
CA LYS A 750 38.72 5.43 -19.67
C LYS A 750 39.54 4.29 -20.23
N LEU A 751 39.77 4.30 -21.56
CA LEU A 751 40.67 3.39 -22.24
C LEU A 751 42.04 4.02 -22.29
N GLU A 752 43.09 3.28 -21.92
CA GLU A 752 44.49 3.73 -22.01
C GLU A 752 44.94 3.89 -23.44
#